data_72a5c698b77d47b776448f004acfa603
#
_entry.id   72a5c698b77d47b776448f004acfa603
#
_cell.length_a   1.000
_cell.length_b   1.000
_cell.length_c   1.000
_cell.angle_alpha   90.00
_cell.angle_beta   90.00
_cell.angle_gamma   90.00
#
_symmetry.space_group_name_H-M   'P 1'
#
loop_
_entity.id
_entity.type
_entity.pdbx_description
1 polymer ?
#
loop_
_entity_poly.entity_id
_entity_poly.type
_entity_poly.pdbx_seq_one_letter_code
_entity_poly.pdbx_strand_id
1 'polypeptide(L)'
;MATLSAARRLGTILAAATIVVYAQVARYDFVNWDDPEYVLQNPAVSAGLSLGGVAWAFTHRHGETWHPITSLSHMLDCQLYGLWPGGHHLTSVLLHVCATLLLFGVLCALSGEPAPSAFVAGAFALHPLRAESVAWVAERKDVLAGVLWMSTMWLYVAWVRRPSPRRYGAVVVTFMLGLMAKPMVVTLPLVLLLIDAWPLGRSLPLRRRVVDKLPLLALAGVVSVVTIVAQQPAVVSLEKVGVTDRLANAIVAFAWYVQKTVWPSGLAVFYPLELPVPVRSVAVSGLFVACVTAVAWRARRTRPWLFVGWLWYLVALLPVIGLVRVGDQAVADRYTYLPGIGLSLMVAWSGVELASRWPAMKPVVGAVATVLLIALAAATWVQVGYWRDNVTLYERALRVTHDNFVAHTNLGSALLAENRVSDALQHYREALRINPTAGVAHANVGVALAASGDHAAAMAAFERALELDGRDAATHVRVADLLAGEGHLADAIAHYQQAAALEPTSPAVHNNLGFLLAAQGNLTEAVELAPAEPRNRMNYARALARSGRRGDAIAELRELLRRRPDWQAAERELSQVLAADPDPARRTEAVALAEELVRTATTPDAELLAILAVAYEGAARFADALRAWSEALTAARATGRTDLVPGLEAAVAACRVRSQVGGTR
;
A
#
# COMPACT_ATOMS: atom_id res chain seq x y z
N MET A 1 0.66 -46.67 -3.40
CA MET A 1 0.66 -45.95 -4.69
C MET A 1 -0.66 -45.19 -4.96
N ALA A 2 -1.83 -45.81 -4.75
CA ALA A 2 -3.14 -45.19 -5.01
C ALA A 2 -3.41 -43.88 -4.20
N THR A 3 -3.06 -43.85 -2.92
CA THR A 3 -3.22 -42.67 -2.06
C THR A 3 -2.33 -41.48 -2.47
N LEU A 4 -1.10 -41.74 -2.92
CA LEU A 4 -0.19 -40.71 -3.43
C LEU A 4 -0.68 -40.13 -4.77
N SER A 5 -1.24 -40.98 -5.65
CA SER A 5 -1.86 -40.53 -6.91
C SER A 5 -3.11 -39.65 -6.64
N ALA A 6 -3.95 -40.03 -5.69
CA ALA A 6 -5.13 -39.27 -5.28
C ALA A 6 -4.74 -37.93 -4.68
N ALA A 7 -3.75 -37.89 -3.79
CA ALA A 7 -3.28 -36.64 -3.19
C ALA A 7 -2.69 -35.68 -4.25
N ARG A 8 -1.91 -36.18 -5.21
CA ARG A 8 -1.40 -35.33 -6.32
C ARG A 8 -2.53 -34.75 -7.15
N ARG A 9 -3.54 -35.53 -7.53
CA ARG A 9 -4.70 -35.06 -8.30
C ARG A 9 -5.46 -33.96 -7.54
N LEU A 10 -5.72 -34.17 -6.24
CA LEU A 10 -6.40 -33.19 -5.40
C LEU A 10 -5.59 -31.89 -5.29
N GLY A 11 -4.26 -31.98 -5.11
CA GLY A 11 -3.39 -30.81 -5.09
C GLY A 11 -3.43 -30.02 -6.41
N THR A 12 -3.40 -30.71 -7.56
CA THR A 12 -3.53 -30.07 -8.88
C THR A 12 -4.88 -29.37 -9.04
N ILE A 13 -5.97 -30.01 -8.62
CA ILE A 13 -7.33 -29.43 -8.67
C ILE A 13 -7.40 -28.17 -7.79
N LEU A 14 -6.86 -28.22 -6.57
CA LEU A 14 -6.82 -27.09 -5.65
C LEU A 14 -6.05 -25.90 -6.26
N ALA A 15 -4.86 -26.16 -6.80
CA ALA A 15 -4.06 -25.13 -7.46
C ALA A 15 -4.81 -24.50 -8.65
N ALA A 16 -5.35 -25.34 -9.54
CA ALA A 16 -6.09 -24.89 -10.72
C ALA A 16 -7.34 -24.09 -10.33
N ALA A 17 -8.14 -24.56 -9.37
CA ALA A 17 -9.33 -23.85 -8.89
C ALA A 17 -8.97 -22.49 -8.28
N THR A 18 -7.91 -22.42 -7.47
CA THR A 18 -7.44 -21.17 -6.87
C THR A 18 -7.00 -20.19 -7.97
N ILE A 19 -6.18 -20.63 -8.93
CA ILE A 19 -5.74 -19.79 -10.04
C ILE A 19 -6.93 -19.26 -10.84
N VAL A 20 -7.89 -20.11 -11.19
CA VAL A 20 -9.07 -19.72 -11.96
C VAL A 20 -9.88 -18.67 -11.23
N VAL A 21 -10.16 -18.87 -9.94
CA VAL A 21 -10.99 -17.93 -9.15
C VAL A 21 -10.35 -16.56 -9.04
N TYR A 22 -9.03 -16.50 -8.91
CA TYR A 22 -8.30 -15.23 -8.76
C TYR A 22 -7.69 -14.68 -10.06
N ALA A 23 -7.78 -15.37 -11.20
CA ALA A 23 -7.15 -14.96 -12.46
C ALA A 23 -7.52 -13.52 -12.91
N GLN A 24 -8.72 -13.06 -12.57
CA GLN A 24 -9.22 -11.74 -12.92
C GLN A 24 -8.38 -10.59 -12.34
N VAL A 25 -7.67 -10.80 -11.21
CA VAL A 25 -6.86 -9.74 -10.56
C VAL A 25 -5.67 -9.27 -11.42
N ALA A 26 -5.26 -10.04 -12.42
CA ALA A 26 -4.22 -9.65 -13.37
C ALA A 26 -4.56 -8.37 -14.17
N ARG A 27 -5.82 -7.96 -14.17
CA ARG A 27 -6.34 -6.77 -14.88
C ARG A 27 -6.79 -5.66 -13.93
N TYR A 28 -6.52 -5.78 -12.63
CA TYR A 28 -6.96 -4.83 -11.61
C TYR A 28 -5.90 -3.76 -11.40
N ASP A 29 -6.37 -2.59 -10.99
CA ASP A 29 -5.52 -1.48 -10.60
C ASP A 29 -5.07 -1.61 -9.14
N PHE A 30 -4.09 -0.80 -8.74
CA PHE A 30 -3.82 -0.57 -7.33
C PHE A 30 -5.00 0.15 -6.67
N VAL A 31 -5.32 -0.22 -5.43
CA VAL A 31 -6.37 0.45 -4.67
C VAL A 31 -5.78 1.58 -3.82
N ASN A 32 -6.47 2.73 -3.82
CA ASN A 32 -6.07 3.92 -3.07
C ASN A 32 -6.43 3.80 -1.58
N TRP A 33 -5.87 2.76 -0.94
CA TRP A 33 -5.92 2.59 0.51
C TRP A 33 -4.49 2.61 1.04
N ASP A 34 -3.78 1.49 1.01
CA ASP A 34 -2.38 1.41 1.44
C ASP A 34 -1.42 1.19 0.24
N ASP A 35 -1.91 0.78 -0.95
CA ASP A 35 -1.04 0.46 -2.09
C ASP A 35 -0.14 1.63 -2.52
N PRO A 36 -0.60 2.92 -2.49
CA PRO A 36 0.28 4.05 -2.78
C PRO A 36 1.46 4.12 -1.82
N GLU A 37 1.24 4.00 -0.52
CA GLU A 37 2.28 4.08 0.51
C GLU A 37 3.22 2.87 0.45
N TYR A 38 2.66 1.67 0.21
CA TYR A 38 3.43 0.43 0.18
C TYR A 38 4.26 0.22 -1.08
N VAL A 39 3.82 0.75 -2.23
CA VAL A 39 4.45 0.46 -3.52
C VAL A 39 4.74 1.73 -4.31
N LEU A 40 3.71 2.54 -4.62
CA LEU A 40 3.80 3.60 -5.64
C LEU A 40 4.63 4.80 -5.19
N GLN A 41 4.43 5.24 -3.95
CA GLN A 41 5.02 6.46 -3.38
C GLN A 41 6.24 6.17 -2.51
N ASN A 42 6.67 4.90 -2.40
CA ASN A 42 7.84 4.53 -1.61
C ASN A 42 9.08 4.35 -2.51
N PRO A 43 10.01 5.33 -2.53
CA PRO A 43 11.17 5.28 -3.39
C PRO A 43 12.09 4.08 -3.12
N ALA A 44 12.18 3.63 -1.85
CA ALA A 44 12.99 2.48 -1.48
C ALA A 44 12.42 1.17 -2.04
N VAL A 45 11.09 1.08 -2.17
CA VAL A 45 10.39 -0.10 -2.71
C VAL A 45 10.34 -0.03 -4.23
N SER A 46 9.91 1.09 -4.81
CA SER A 46 9.74 1.27 -6.26
C SER A 46 11.05 1.18 -7.04
N ALA A 47 12.20 1.46 -6.40
CA ALA A 47 13.52 1.28 -6.99
C ALA A 47 13.93 -0.20 -7.19
N GLY A 48 13.18 -1.16 -6.63
CA GLY A 48 13.50 -2.57 -6.67
C GLY A 48 14.54 -3.01 -5.63
N LEU A 49 15.05 -4.23 -5.76
CA LEU A 49 16.02 -4.80 -4.84
C LEU A 49 17.39 -4.16 -5.01
N SER A 50 17.91 -3.58 -3.92
CA SER A 50 19.25 -3.03 -3.82
C SER A 50 19.80 -3.25 -2.41
N LEU A 51 21.11 -3.16 -2.20
CA LEU A 51 21.69 -3.27 -0.86
C LEU A 51 21.14 -2.18 0.09
N GLY A 52 20.96 -0.95 -0.43
CA GLY A 52 20.32 0.14 0.31
C GLY A 52 18.85 -0.15 0.65
N GLY A 53 18.08 -0.69 -0.32
CA GLY A 53 16.69 -1.10 -0.11
C GLY A 53 16.56 -2.23 0.92
N VAL A 54 17.44 -3.22 0.90
CA VAL A 54 17.50 -4.28 1.92
C VAL A 54 17.77 -3.68 3.30
N ALA A 55 18.79 -2.82 3.43
CA ALA A 55 19.08 -2.15 4.70
C ALA A 55 17.89 -1.32 5.17
N TRP A 56 17.25 -0.56 4.27
CA TRP A 56 16.05 0.22 4.55
C TRP A 56 14.91 -0.66 5.11
N ALA A 57 14.62 -1.80 4.47
CA ALA A 57 13.55 -2.70 4.90
C ALA A 57 13.69 -3.18 6.35
N PHE A 58 14.93 -3.38 6.84
CA PHE A 58 15.19 -3.82 8.21
C PHE A 58 15.29 -2.68 9.23
N THR A 59 15.61 -1.44 8.80
CA THR A 59 15.87 -0.30 9.69
C THR A 59 14.76 0.73 9.74
N HIS A 60 13.84 0.72 8.78
CA HIS A 60 12.73 1.67 8.68
C HIS A 60 11.38 0.99 8.86
N ARG A 61 10.39 1.77 9.25
CA ARG A 61 8.99 1.35 9.20
C ARG A 61 8.46 1.48 7.77
N HIS A 62 7.59 0.60 7.39
CA HIS A 62 6.84 0.66 6.14
C HIS A 62 5.41 1.01 6.50
N GLY A 63 5.02 2.26 6.25
CA GLY A 63 3.86 2.84 6.89
C GLY A 63 4.02 2.84 8.42
N GLU A 64 2.95 2.53 9.11
CA GLU A 64 2.94 2.44 10.58
C GLU A 64 3.43 1.08 11.13
N THR A 65 4.01 0.23 10.27
CA THR A 65 4.34 -1.15 10.65
C THR A 65 5.77 -1.53 10.23
N TRP A 66 6.32 -2.59 10.87
CA TRP A 66 7.63 -3.14 10.55
C TRP A 66 7.50 -4.57 10.03
N HIS A 67 7.63 -4.74 8.70
CA HIS A 67 7.57 -6.04 8.03
C HIS A 67 8.58 -6.14 6.87
N PRO A 68 9.85 -6.31 7.20
CA PRO A 68 10.93 -6.27 6.22
C PRO A 68 10.77 -7.31 5.10
N ILE A 69 10.30 -8.52 5.39
CA ILE A 69 10.13 -9.57 4.37
C ILE A 69 9.03 -9.21 3.37
N THR A 70 7.97 -8.56 3.81
CA THR A 70 6.92 -8.04 2.90
C THR A 70 7.46 -6.91 2.03
N SER A 71 8.23 -5.97 2.59
CA SER A 71 8.87 -4.90 1.83
C SER A 71 9.82 -5.46 0.76
N LEU A 72 10.66 -6.45 1.10
CA LEU A 72 11.52 -7.12 0.13
C LEU A 72 10.73 -7.83 -0.97
N SER A 73 9.55 -8.41 -0.65
CA SER A 73 8.68 -9.03 -1.65
C SER A 73 8.12 -8.00 -2.63
N HIS A 74 7.74 -6.80 -2.17
CA HIS A 74 7.31 -5.71 -3.06
C HIS A 74 8.46 -5.15 -3.89
N MET A 75 9.67 -4.98 -3.31
CA MET A 75 10.87 -4.59 -4.07
C MET A 75 11.20 -5.58 -5.19
N LEU A 76 11.05 -6.89 -4.92
CA LEU A 76 11.24 -7.91 -5.94
C LEU A 76 10.22 -7.77 -7.09
N ASP A 77 8.96 -7.52 -6.77
CA ASP A 77 7.93 -7.30 -7.79
C ASP A 77 8.22 -6.03 -8.60
N CYS A 78 8.62 -4.93 -7.95
CA CYS A 78 9.01 -3.70 -8.64
C CYS A 78 10.19 -3.96 -9.60
N GLN A 79 11.13 -4.81 -9.23
CA GLN A 79 12.25 -5.19 -10.11
C GLN A 79 11.81 -6.05 -11.30
N LEU A 80 10.81 -6.96 -11.11
CA LEU A 80 10.36 -7.88 -12.15
C LEU A 80 9.32 -7.26 -13.08
N TYR A 81 8.43 -6.44 -12.56
CA TYR A 81 7.22 -5.95 -13.25
C TYR A 81 7.16 -4.43 -13.32
N GLY A 82 8.10 -3.69 -12.69
CA GLY A 82 7.96 -2.26 -12.48
C GLY A 82 6.72 -1.96 -11.62
N LEU A 83 5.96 -0.97 -12.02
CA LEU A 83 4.70 -0.59 -11.36
C LEU A 83 3.46 -1.14 -12.09
N TRP A 84 3.58 -2.23 -12.83
CA TRP A 84 2.44 -2.90 -13.44
C TRP A 84 1.60 -3.64 -12.36
N PRO A 85 0.37 -3.17 -12.05
CA PRO A 85 -0.42 -3.72 -10.95
C PRO A 85 -0.69 -5.23 -11.09
N GLY A 86 -0.97 -5.68 -12.32
CA GLY A 86 -1.26 -7.08 -12.61
C GLY A 86 -0.16 -8.05 -12.16
N GLY A 87 1.12 -7.67 -12.28
CA GLY A 87 2.25 -8.47 -11.81
C GLY A 87 2.26 -8.62 -10.29
N HIS A 88 2.01 -7.51 -9.57
CA HIS A 88 1.92 -7.51 -8.11
C HIS A 88 0.75 -8.38 -7.61
N HIS A 89 -0.41 -8.28 -8.23
CA HIS A 89 -1.56 -9.14 -7.91
C HIS A 89 -1.26 -10.62 -8.16
N LEU A 90 -0.64 -10.97 -9.30
CA LEU A 90 -0.30 -12.36 -9.64
C LEU A 90 0.67 -12.98 -8.63
N THR A 91 1.64 -12.21 -8.13
CA THR A 91 2.52 -12.69 -7.04
C THR A 91 1.72 -13.05 -5.79
N SER A 92 0.72 -12.24 -5.39
CA SER A 92 -0.15 -12.56 -4.25
C SER A 92 -0.96 -13.84 -4.49
N VAL A 93 -1.48 -14.04 -5.71
CA VAL A 93 -2.19 -15.29 -6.07
C VAL A 93 -1.26 -16.50 -6.00
N LEU A 94 -0.04 -16.41 -6.53
CA LEU A 94 0.94 -17.50 -6.47
C LEU A 94 1.31 -17.86 -5.02
N LEU A 95 1.51 -16.86 -4.17
CA LEU A 95 1.74 -17.09 -2.74
C LEU A 95 0.55 -17.76 -2.07
N HIS A 96 -0.68 -17.38 -2.43
CA HIS A 96 -1.89 -18.01 -1.91
C HIS A 96 -2.04 -19.47 -2.37
N VAL A 97 -1.72 -19.76 -3.62
CA VAL A 97 -1.65 -21.15 -4.15
C VAL A 97 -0.61 -21.95 -3.37
N CYS A 98 0.60 -21.39 -3.15
CA CYS A 98 1.64 -22.06 -2.36
C CYS A 98 1.17 -22.33 -0.93
N ALA A 99 0.55 -21.36 -0.25
CA ALA A 99 0.00 -21.54 1.09
C ALA A 99 -1.08 -22.64 1.12
N THR A 100 -1.96 -22.68 0.12
CA THR A 100 -3.00 -23.70 -0.03
C THR A 100 -2.41 -25.10 -0.17
N LEU A 101 -1.41 -25.26 -1.05
CA LEU A 101 -0.76 -26.56 -1.28
C LEU A 101 0.05 -27.02 -0.07
N LEU A 102 0.72 -26.09 0.61
CA LEU A 102 1.42 -26.38 1.86
C LEU A 102 0.44 -26.79 2.96
N LEU A 103 -0.69 -26.09 3.12
CA LEU A 103 -1.74 -26.46 4.07
C LEU A 103 -2.26 -27.86 3.76
N PHE A 104 -2.61 -28.14 2.51
CA PHE A 104 -3.04 -29.47 2.07
C PHE A 104 -2.00 -30.54 2.43
N GLY A 105 -0.73 -30.31 2.09
CA GLY A 105 0.37 -31.23 2.38
C GLY A 105 0.58 -31.46 3.87
N VAL A 106 0.56 -30.38 4.69
CA VAL A 106 0.67 -30.48 6.15
C VAL A 106 -0.46 -31.33 6.73
N LEU A 107 -1.71 -31.06 6.33
CA LEU A 107 -2.87 -31.79 6.84
C LEU A 107 -2.84 -33.26 6.41
N CYS A 108 -2.48 -33.57 5.17
CA CYS A 108 -2.25 -34.96 4.72
C CYS A 108 -1.14 -35.64 5.52
N ALA A 109 -0.05 -34.93 5.80
CA ALA A 109 1.03 -35.46 6.61
C ALA A 109 0.63 -35.70 8.06
N LEU A 110 -0.24 -34.87 8.63
CA LEU A 110 -0.71 -34.99 10.01
C LEU A 110 -1.76 -36.09 10.18
N SER A 111 -2.72 -36.18 9.27
CA SER A 111 -3.90 -37.04 9.43
C SER A 111 -3.85 -38.36 8.64
N GLY A 112 -3.07 -38.40 7.55
CA GLY A 112 -3.12 -39.50 6.59
C GLY A 112 -4.36 -39.53 5.70
N GLU A 113 -5.25 -38.52 5.81
CA GLU A 113 -6.57 -38.43 5.19
C GLU A 113 -6.61 -37.35 4.09
N PRO A 114 -6.40 -37.70 2.78
CA PRO A 114 -6.32 -36.67 1.73
C PRO A 114 -7.65 -35.95 1.46
N ALA A 115 -8.80 -36.62 1.55
CA ALA A 115 -10.08 -36.00 1.22
C ALA A 115 -10.51 -34.87 2.19
N PRO A 116 -10.55 -35.07 3.51
CA PRO A 116 -10.84 -33.99 4.44
C PRO A 116 -9.77 -32.89 4.43
N SER A 117 -8.48 -33.25 4.22
CA SER A 117 -7.39 -32.30 4.06
C SER A 117 -7.60 -31.39 2.84
N ALA A 118 -8.07 -31.97 1.71
CA ALA A 118 -8.40 -31.21 0.51
C ALA A 118 -9.61 -30.29 0.72
N PHE A 119 -10.61 -30.72 1.48
CA PHE A 119 -11.75 -29.87 1.83
C PHE A 119 -11.29 -28.65 2.64
N VAL A 120 -10.47 -28.83 3.68
CA VAL A 120 -9.94 -27.71 4.50
C VAL A 120 -9.11 -26.77 3.63
N ALA A 121 -8.20 -27.30 2.81
CA ALA A 121 -7.38 -26.48 1.92
C ALA A 121 -8.21 -25.78 0.83
N GLY A 122 -9.25 -26.43 0.32
CA GLY A 122 -10.20 -25.83 -0.63
C GLY A 122 -11.04 -24.73 0.01
N ALA A 123 -11.55 -24.95 1.22
CA ALA A 123 -12.25 -23.93 1.97
C ALA A 123 -11.31 -22.75 2.31
N PHE A 124 -10.05 -23.01 2.66
CA PHE A 124 -9.06 -21.97 2.84
C PHE A 124 -8.82 -21.19 1.54
N ALA A 125 -8.68 -21.86 0.40
CA ALA A 125 -8.36 -21.21 -0.87
C ALA A 125 -9.52 -20.44 -1.49
N LEU A 126 -10.73 -20.99 -1.39
CA LEU A 126 -11.89 -20.58 -2.18
C LEU A 126 -12.97 -19.84 -1.37
N HIS A 127 -12.68 -19.44 -0.12
CA HIS A 127 -13.64 -18.73 0.71
C HIS A 127 -13.64 -17.23 0.41
N PRO A 128 -14.80 -16.54 0.28
CA PRO A 128 -14.86 -15.10 -0.02
C PRO A 128 -14.11 -14.19 0.95
N LEU A 129 -13.98 -14.57 2.21
CA LEU A 129 -13.16 -13.88 3.21
C LEU A 129 -11.66 -13.83 2.88
N ARG A 130 -11.20 -14.52 1.82
CA ARG A 130 -9.79 -14.46 1.36
C ARG A 130 -9.58 -13.39 0.30
N ALA A 131 -10.68 -12.86 -0.29
CA ALA A 131 -10.59 -11.87 -1.36
C ALA A 131 -9.76 -10.67 -0.95
N GLU A 132 -9.95 -10.13 0.26
CA GLU A 132 -9.19 -9.01 0.80
C GLU A 132 -7.69 -9.31 0.88
N SER A 133 -7.29 -10.43 1.49
CA SER A 133 -5.89 -10.83 1.65
C SER A 133 -5.17 -11.15 0.32
N VAL A 134 -5.90 -11.55 -0.73
CA VAL A 134 -5.31 -11.99 -2.00
C VAL A 134 -5.38 -10.93 -3.08
N ALA A 135 -6.51 -10.21 -3.18
CA ALA A 135 -6.73 -9.21 -4.21
C ALA A 135 -6.14 -7.84 -3.85
N TRP A 136 -5.94 -7.52 -2.58
CA TRP A 136 -5.33 -6.27 -2.16
C TRP A 136 -3.80 -6.40 -2.10
N VAL A 137 -3.08 -5.58 -2.88
CA VAL A 137 -1.62 -5.72 -3.02
C VAL A 137 -0.90 -5.44 -1.70
N ALA A 138 -1.28 -4.41 -0.96
CA ALA A 138 -0.67 -4.09 0.35
C ALA A 138 -0.89 -5.19 1.41
N GLU A 139 -1.94 -6.04 1.26
CA GLU A 139 -2.15 -7.21 2.12
C GLU A 139 -1.34 -8.45 1.68
N ARG A 140 -0.35 -8.28 0.81
CA ARG A 140 0.68 -9.28 0.52
C ARG A 140 1.24 -9.94 1.77
N LYS A 141 1.33 -9.16 2.86
CA LYS A 141 1.75 -9.60 4.18
C LYS A 141 0.96 -10.82 4.68
N ASP A 142 -0.33 -10.96 4.35
CA ASP A 142 -1.15 -12.11 4.75
C ASP A 142 -0.78 -13.39 4.00
N VAL A 143 -0.71 -13.33 2.67
CA VAL A 143 -0.42 -14.51 1.86
C VAL A 143 1.03 -14.98 2.05
N LEU A 144 1.97 -14.04 2.22
CA LEU A 144 3.37 -14.35 2.52
C LEU A 144 3.53 -14.97 3.92
N ALA A 145 2.88 -14.39 4.94
CA ALA A 145 2.83 -14.96 6.28
C ALA A 145 2.16 -16.33 6.28
N GLY A 146 1.12 -16.54 5.46
CA GLY A 146 0.48 -17.84 5.27
C GLY A 146 1.44 -18.91 4.76
N VAL A 147 2.23 -18.61 3.73
CA VAL A 147 3.28 -19.51 3.21
C VAL A 147 4.27 -19.88 4.31
N LEU A 148 4.77 -18.88 5.05
CA LEU A 148 5.76 -19.08 6.11
C LEU A 148 5.17 -19.81 7.33
N TRP A 149 3.90 -19.56 7.66
CA TRP A 149 3.17 -20.31 8.68
C TRP A 149 3.06 -21.79 8.33
N MET A 150 2.58 -22.11 7.13
CA MET A 150 2.42 -23.50 6.68
C MET A 150 3.77 -24.20 6.52
N SER A 151 4.80 -23.48 6.05
CA SER A 151 6.17 -23.99 5.97
C SER A 151 6.72 -24.32 7.36
N THR A 152 6.50 -23.45 8.34
CA THR A 152 6.91 -23.69 9.73
C THR A 152 6.21 -24.93 10.31
N MET A 153 4.90 -25.07 10.06
CA MET A 153 4.14 -26.27 10.46
C MET A 153 4.69 -27.54 9.79
N TRP A 154 4.97 -27.49 8.49
CA TRP A 154 5.56 -28.63 7.78
C TRP A 154 6.91 -29.05 8.36
N LEU A 155 7.80 -28.09 8.57
CA LEU A 155 9.12 -28.33 9.18
C LEU A 155 8.99 -28.84 10.63
N TYR A 156 8.02 -28.31 11.37
CA TYR A 156 7.73 -28.78 12.72
C TYR A 156 7.29 -30.25 12.74
N VAL A 157 6.37 -30.66 11.85
CA VAL A 157 5.95 -32.06 11.69
C VAL A 157 7.14 -32.94 11.31
N ALA A 158 7.99 -32.48 10.39
CA ALA A 158 9.20 -33.20 9.99
C ALA A 158 10.22 -33.35 11.13
N TRP A 159 10.33 -32.32 11.97
CA TRP A 159 11.16 -32.37 13.18
C TRP A 159 10.60 -33.33 14.24
N VAL A 160 9.30 -33.27 14.50
CA VAL A 160 8.66 -34.20 15.48
C VAL A 160 8.85 -35.65 15.08
N ARG A 161 8.77 -35.98 13.79
CA ARG A 161 8.96 -37.35 13.27
C ARG A 161 10.41 -37.83 13.31
N ARG A 162 11.36 -36.93 13.08
CA ARG A 162 12.80 -37.21 13.07
C ARG A 162 13.55 -36.05 13.72
N PRO A 163 13.64 -36.01 15.05
CA PRO A 163 14.26 -34.91 15.78
C PRO A 163 15.74 -34.72 15.39
N SER A 164 16.10 -33.47 15.05
CA SER A 164 17.50 -33.07 14.89
C SER A 164 17.63 -31.55 15.11
N PRO A 165 18.79 -31.05 15.60
CA PRO A 165 19.02 -29.62 15.80
C PRO A 165 18.85 -28.80 14.52
N ARG A 166 19.32 -29.33 13.37
CA ARG A 166 19.19 -28.66 12.06
C ARG A 166 17.73 -28.46 11.64
N ARG A 167 16.88 -29.47 11.86
CA ARG A 167 15.43 -29.34 11.54
C ARG A 167 14.74 -28.37 12.46
N TYR A 168 15.08 -28.38 13.74
CA TYR A 168 14.52 -27.40 14.67
C TYR A 168 15.01 -26.00 14.34
N GLY A 169 16.28 -25.81 13.99
CA GLY A 169 16.82 -24.55 13.48
C GLY A 169 16.03 -24.03 12.28
N ALA A 170 15.66 -24.92 11.33
CA ALA A 170 14.82 -24.55 10.19
C ALA A 170 13.41 -24.10 10.63
N VAL A 171 12.79 -24.75 11.62
CA VAL A 171 11.51 -24.29 12.21
C VAL A 171 11.65 -22.87 12.77
N VAL A 172 12.71 -22.61 13.56
CA VAL A 172 12.96 -21.30 14.18
C VAL A 172 13.16 -20.22 13.11
N VAL A 173 14.00 -20.47 12.11
CA VAL A 173 14.29 -19.52 11.03
C VAL A 173 13.03 -19.20 10.22
N THR A 174 12.27 -20.23 9.81
CA THR A 174 11.06 -20.00 9.02
C THR A 174 9.98 -19.28 9.83
N PHE A 175 9.86 -19.57 11.12
CA PHE A 175 8.98 -18.86 12.03
C PHE A 175 9.39 -17.37 12.16
N MET A 176 10.69 -17.11 12.33
CA MET A 176 11.23 -15.74 12.41
C MET A 176 10.93 -14.94 11.12
N LEU A 177 11.13 -15.55 9.95
CA LEU A 177 10.74 -14.92 8.67
C LEU A 177 9.24 -14.64 8.61
N GLY A 178 8.40 -15.55 9.13
CA GLY A 178 6.96 -15.36 9.25
C GLY A 178 6.59 -14.15 10.11
N LEU A 179 7.23 -14.00 11.27
CA LEU A 179 7.07 -12.84 12.15
C LEU A 179 7.47 -11.52 11.46
N MET A 180 8.52 -11.56 10.63
CA MET A 180 9.00 -10.43 9.83
C MET A 180 8.13 -10.13 8.60
N ALA A 181 7.27 -11.07 8.18
CA ALA A 181 6.26 -10.85 7.14
C ALA A 181 4.98 -10.21 7.70
N LYS A 182 4.46 -10.75 8.81
CA LYS A 182 3.29 -10.21 9.54
C LYS A 182 3.31 -10.64 11.01
N PRO A 183 3.19 -9.70 11.96
CA PRO A 183 3.20 -10.02 13.40
C PRO A 183 2.12 -11.00 13.85
N MET A 184 1.01 -11.14 13.12
CA MET A 184 -0.07 -12.09 13.43
C MET A 184 0.43 -13.54 13.64
N VAL A 185 1.60 -13.88 13.09
CA VAL A 185 2.27 -15.19 13.23
C VAL A 185 2.66 -15.51 14.68
N VAL A 186 2.67 -14.55 15.62
CA VAL A 186 3.01 -14.74 17.05
C VAL A 186 2.21 -15.85 17.73
N THR A 187 1.03 -16.19 17.22
CA THR A 187 0.16 -17.22 17.78
C THR A 187 0.50 -18.65 17.34
N LEU A 188 1.38 -18.83 16.34
CA LEU A 188 1.75 -20.15 15.83
C LEU A 188 2.28 -21.10 16.89
N PRO A 189 3.13 -20.72 17.86
CA PRO A 189 3.61 -21.64 18.90
C PRO A 189 2.47 -22.27 19.71
N LEU A 190 1.38 -21.52 19.96
CA LEU A 190 0.19 -22.03 20.64
C LEU A 190 -0.59 -23.01 19.76
N VAL A 191 -0.70 -22.71 18.46
CA VAL A 191 -1.31 -23.62 17.49
C VAL A 191 -0.51 -24.92 17.36
N LEU A 192 0.83 -24.87 17.39
CA LEU A 192 1.68 -26.05 17.41
C LEU A 192 1.47 -26.90 18.68
N LEU A 193 1.15 -26.30 19.83
CA LEU A 193 0.76 -27.04 21.04
C LEU A 193 -0.58 -27.77 20.86
N LEU A 194 -1.54 -27.15 20.16
CA LEU A 194 -2.81 -27.78 19.84
C LEU A 194 -2.61 -28.97 18.88
N ILE A 195 -1.77 -28.80 17.86
CA ILE A 195 -1.42 -29.87 16.91
C ILE A 195 -0.69 -31.03 17.59
N ASP A 196 0.12 -30.77 18.60
CA ASP A 196 0.76 -31.82 19.42
C ASP A 196 -0.27 -32.69 20.15
N ALA A 197 -1.41 -32.12 20.55
CA ALA A 197 -2.49 -32.86 21.18
C ALA A 197 -3.29 -33.66 20.15
N TRP A 198 -3.65 -33.04 19.04
CA TRP A 198 -4.31 -33.65 17.88
C TRP A 198 -4.00 -32.84 16.62
N PRO A 199 -3.65 -33.47 15.50
CA PRO A 199 -3.65 -34.91 15.23
C PRO A 199 -2.33 -35.63 15.50
N LEU A 200 -1.23 -34.98 15.93
CA LEU A 200 0.06 -35.63 16.18
C LEU A 200 0.02 -36.64 17.32
N GLY A 201 -0.83 -36.42 18.33
CA GLY A 201 -0.99 -37.32 19.47
C GLY A 201 0.32 -37.58 20.22
N ARG A 202 1.18 -36.55 20.41
CA ARG A 202 2.48 -36.72 21.08
C ARG A 202 2.31 -37.20 22.52
N SER A 203 2.90 -38.33 22.85
CA SER A 203 2.83 -38.96 24.17
C SER A 203 3.65 -38.24 25.26
N LEU A 204 4.36 -37.15 24.92
CA LEU A 204 5.16 -36.35 25.82
C LEU A 204 4.30 -35.59 26.84
N PRO A 205 4.76 -35.42 28.11
CA PRO A 205 4.05 -34.58 29.08
C PRO A 205 3.96 -33.14 28.61
N LEU A 206 2.88 -32.44 28.98
CA LEU A 206 2.61 -31.07 28.54
C LEU A 206 3.80 -30.11 28.78
N ARG A 207 4.46 -30.25 29.96
CA ARG A 207 5.66 -29.44 30.29
C ARG A 207 6.72 -29.55 29.18
N ARG A 208 7.01 -30.73 28.68
CA ARG A 208 8.03 -30.93 27.66
C ARG A 208 7.59 -30.41 26.28
N ARG A 209 6.30 -30.55 25.94
CA ARG A 209 5.73 -29.96 24.75
C ARG A 209 5.80 -28.42 24.79
N VAL A 210 5.61 -27.80 25.97
CA VAL A 210 5.76 -26.34 26.13
C VAL A 210 7.25 -25.93 26.05
N VAL A 211 8.17 -26.68 26.67
CA VAL A 211 9.61 -26.39 26.59
C VAL A 211 10.10 -26.36 25.12
N ASP A 212 9.61 -27.28 24.29
CA ASP A 212 9.93 -27.31 22.86
C ASP A 212 9.53 -26.01 22.11
N LYS A 213 8.59 -25.21 22.65
CA LYS A 213 8.12 -23.96 22.04
C LYS A 213 8.69 -22.70 22.68
N LEU A 214 9.45 -22.83 23.79
CA LEU A 214 10.01 -21.65 24.48
C LEU A 214 10.83 -20.74 23.54
N PRO A 215 11.71 -21.24 22.66
CA PRO A 215 12.42 -20.38 21.71
C PRO A 215 11.48 -19.61 20.77
N LEU A 216 10.41 -20.27 20.31
CA LEU A 216 9.41 -19.63 19.43
C LEU A 216 8.58 -18.60 20.20
N LEU A 217 8.18 -18.91 21.44
CA LEU A 217 7.46 -17.99 22.32
C LEU A 217 8.31 -16.77 22.69
N ALA A 218 9.60 -16.94 22.92
CA ALA A 218 10.53 -15.84 23.18
C ALA A 218 10.63 -14.90 21.96
N LEU A 219 10.79 -15.46 20.75
CA LEU A 219 10.80 -14.67 19.52
C LEU A 219 9.46 -13.95 19.30
N ALA A 220 8.33 -14.63 19.54
CA ALA A 220 7.00 -14.02 19.47
C ALA A 220 6.87 -12.84 20.44
N GLY A 221 7.37 -12.99 21.68
CA GLY A 221 7.38 -11.91 22.66
C GLY A 221 8.20 -10.70 22.22
N VAL A 222 9.40 -10.91 21.71
CA VAL A 222 10.27 -9.83 21.21
C VAL A 222 9.58 -9.09 20.05
N VAL A 223 9.05 -9.81 19.06
CA VAL A 223 8.39 -9.18 17.92
C VAL A 223 7.09 -8.48 18.33
N SER A 224 6.35 -9.01 19.30
CA SER A 224 5.18 -8.31 19.85
C SER A 224 5.55 -6.95 20.46
N VAL A 225 6.65 -6.86 21.22
CA VAL A 225 7.14 -5.58 21.76
C VAL A 225 7.54 -4.64 20.63
N VAL A 226 8.32 -5.12 19.65
CA VAL A 226 8.73 -4.31 18.48
C VAL A 226 7.49 -3.79 17.73
N THR A 227 6.48 -4.63 17.54
CA THR A 227 5.24 -4.25 16.85
C THR A 227 4.46 -3.18 17.62
N ILE A 228 4.30 -3.33 18.93
CA ILE A 228 3.60 -2.34 19.77
C ILE A 228 4.32 -0.99 19.71
N VAL A 229 5.65 -0.98 19.81
CA VAL A 229 6.45 0.25 19.71
C VAL A 229 6.37 0.86 18.31
N ALA A 230 6.40 0.02 17.27
CA ALA A 230 6.30 0.50 15.88
C ALA A 230 4.93 1.11 15.56
N GLN A 231 3.85 0.50 16.07
CA GLN A 231 2.47 0.92 15.80
C GLN A 231 1.94 1.99 16.78
N GLN A 232 2.75 2.45 17.73
CA GLN A 232 2.30 3.40 18.75
C GLN A 232 1.56 4.64 18.20
N PRO A 233 1.95 5.23 17.04
CA PRO A 233 1.21 6.37 16.47
C PRO A 233 -0.21 6.00 15.98
N ALA A 234 -0.42 4.76 15.54
CA ALA A 234 -1.70 4.26 15.02
C ALA A 234 -2.59 3.62 16.09
N VAL A 235 -2.06 3.42 17.30
CA VAL A 235 -2.85 2.82 18.40
C VAL A 235 -3.89 3.82 18.88
N VAL A 236 -5.15 3.46 18.72
CA VAL A 236 -6.28 4.26 19.23
C VAL A 236 -6.18 4.40 20.73
N SER A 237 -6.26 5.63 21.27
CA SER A 237 -6.15 5.89 22.69
C SER A 237 -7.31 5.24 23.48
N LEU A 238 -7.08 4.99 24.79
CA LEU A 238 -8.13 4.49 25.66
C LEU A 238 -9.20 5.55 25.96
N GLU A 239 -8.90 6.81 25.74
CA GLU A 239 -9.85 7.92 25.86
C GLU A 239 -10.86 7.89 24.70
N LYS A 240 -10.39 7.60 23.48
CA LYS A 240 -11.25 7.49 22.29
C LYS A 240 -12.12 6.22 22.31
N VAL A 241 -11.53 5.07 22.68
CA VAL A 241 -12.24 3.79 22.81
C VAL A 241 -11.83 3.09 24.10
N GLY A 242 -12.72 3.08 25.07
CA GLY A 242 -12.49 2.51 26.39
C GLY A 242 -12.28 0.99 26.38
N VAL A 243 -11.70 0.46 27.46
CA VAL A 243 -11.46 -0.99 27.63
C VAL A 243 -12.77 -1.79 27.51
N THR A 244 -13.86 -1.28 28.06
CA THR A 244 -15.19 -1.92 28.01
C THR A 244 -15.67 -2.11 26.58
N ASP A 245 -15.55 -1.06 25.74
CA ASP A 245 -15.99 -1.13 24.34
C ASP A 245 -15.09 -2.04 23.51
N ARG A 246 -13.77 -2.08 23.79
CA ARG A 246 -12.82 -3.01 23.15
C ARG A 246 -13.17 -4.46 23.46
N LEU A 247 -13.46 -4.78 24.73
CA LEU A 247 -13.87 -6.12 25.15
C LEU A 247 -15.23 -6.49 24.55
N ALA A 248 -16.18 -5.55 24.55
CA ALA A 248 -17.49 -5.73 23.95
C ALA A 248 -17.39 -6.03 22.44
N ASN A 249 -16.61 -5.20 21.70
CA ASN A 249 -16.36 -5.43 20.28
C ASN A 249 -15.64 -6.77 20.02
N ALA A 250 -14.64 -7.15 20.82
CA ALA A 250 -13.93 -8.42 20.67
C ALA A 250 -14.86 -9.62 20.82
N ILE A 251 -15.78 -9.59 21.79
CA ILE A 251 -16.80 -10.64 22.00
C ILE A 251 -17.73 -10.74 20.78
N VAL A 252 -18.20 -9.60 20.27
CA VAL A 252 -19.06 -9.55 19.08
C VAL A 252 -18.30 -10.03 17.85
N ALA A 253 -17.05 -9.63 17.68
CA ALA A 253 -16.21 -10.00 16.54
C ALA A 253 -15.96 -11.51 16.45
N PHE A 254 -15.75 -12.22 17.58
CA PHE A 254 -15.63 -13.68 17.55
C PHE A 254 -16.88 -14.35 16.96
N ALA A 255 -18.08 -13.93 17.33
CA ALA A 255 -19.31 -14.48 16.78
C ALA A 255 -19.53 -14.05 15.31
N TRP A 256 -19.20 -12.81 14.99
CA TRP A 256 -19.33 -12.24 13.65
C TRP A 256 -18.47 -12.99 12.63
N TYR A 257 -17.20 -13.31 12.95
CA TYR A 257 -16.32 -14.06 12.04
C TYR A 257 -16.82 -15.50 11.81
N VAL A 258 -17.40 -16.16 12.81
CA VAL A 258 -18.06 -17.47 12.61
C VAL A 258 -19.26 -17.32 11.67
N GLN A 259 -20.10 -16.31 11.90
CA GLN A 259 -21.24 -16.02 11.02
C GLN A 259 -20.79 -15.80 9.57
N LYS A 260 -19.77 -14.97 9.34
CA LYS A 260 -19.24 -14.69 8.00
C LYS A 260 -18.52 -15.89 7.38
N THR A 261 -17.94 -16.78 8.18
CA THR A 261 -17.40 -18.05 7.69
C THR A 261 -18.51 -19.00 7.23
N VAL A 262 -19.66 -19.02 7.89
CA VAL A 262 -20.80 -19.86 7.48
C VAL A 262 -21.61 -19.22 6.34
N TRP A 263 -21.78 -17.89 6.40
CA TRP A 263 -22.57 -17.12 5.44
C TRP A 263 -21.82 -15.86 5.00
N PRO A 264 -20.94 -15.94 4.00
CA PRO A 264 -20.04 -14.87 3.58
C PRO A 264 -20.74 -13.82 2.69
N SER A 265 -21.74 -13.13 3.21
CA SER A 265 -22.46 -12.05 2.52
C SER A 265 -22.19 -10.70 3.18
N GLY A 266 -22.35 -9.60 2.41
CA GLY A 266 -22.14 -8.24 2.92
C GLY A 266 -20.69 -7.99 3.34
N LEU A 267 -19.72 -8.53 2.58
CA LEU A 267 -18.31 -8.30 2.83
C LEU A 267 -17.88 -6.94 2.27
N ALA A 268 -17.04 -6.22 3.04
CA ALA A 268 -16.59 -4.86 2.75
C ALA A 268 -15.13 -4.65 3.14
N VAL A 269 -14.48 -3.68 2.51
CA VAL A 269 -13.09 -3.28 2.83
C VAL A 269 -12.97 -2.63 4.22
N PHE A 270 -14.04 -2.00 4.71
CA PHE A 270 -14.06 -1.32 5.99
C PHE A 270 -15.42 -1.47 6.67
N TYR A 271 -15.39 -1.81 7.95
CA TYR A 271 -16.57 -1.93 8.81
C TYR A 271 -16.47 -0.91 9.94
N PRO A 272 -17.29 0.15 9.96
CA PRO A 272 -17.27 1.16 11.01
C PRO A 272 -17.50 0.55 12.39
N LEU A 273 -16.82 1.09 13.40
CA LEU A 273 -17.10 0.75 14.79
C LEU A 273 -18.29 1.59 15.29
N GLU A 274 -19.35 0.93 15.65
CA GLU A 274 -20.49 1.55 16.33
C GLU A 274 -20.24 1.62 17.84
N LEU A 275 -20.32 2.82 18.41
CA LEU A 275 -20.15 3.05 19.84
C LEU A 275 -21.38 3.78 20.42
N PRO A 276 -21.84 3.38 21.60
CA PRO A 276 -21.44 2.20 22.37
C PRO A 276 -21.87 0.90 21.70
N VAL A 277 -21.09 -0.18 21.88
CA VAL A 277 -21.44 -1.50 21.34
C VAL A 277 -22.75 -2.00 21.97
N PRO A 278 -23.78 -2.38 21.18
CA PRO A 278 -25.08 -2.76 21.73
C PRO A 278 -24.99 -3.95 22.70
N VAL A 279 -25.48 -3.77 23.93
CA VAL A 279 -25.42 -4.77 25.01
C VAL A 279 -26.06 -6.11 24.60
N ARG A 280 -27.17 -6.06 23.83
CA ARG A 280 -27.81 -7.26 23.27
C ARG A 280 -26.85 -8.05 22.38
N SER A 281 -26.11 -7.38 21.51
CA SER A 281 -25.13 -8.02 20.62
C SER A 281 -24.01 -8.69 21.42
N VAL A 282 -23.52 -8.02 22.48
CA VAL A 282 -22.51 -8.57 23.38
C VAL A 282 -23.03 -9.80 24.11
N ALA A 283 -24.25 -9.75 24.67
CA ALA A 283 -24.85 -10.86 25.40
C ALA A 283 -25.08 -12.09 24.51
N VAL A 284 -25.66 -11.91 23.32
CA VAL A 284 -25.91 -13.00 22.37
C VAL A 284 -24.60 -13.60 21.87
N SER A 285 -23.63 -12.78 21.49
CA SER A 285 -22.32 -13.24 21.01
C SER A 285 -21.55 -13.93 22.12
N GLY A 286 -21.54 -13.37 23.33
CA GLY A 286 -20.89 -13.98 24.50
C GLY A 286 -21.47 -15.34 24.85
N LEU A 287 -22.81 -15.47 24.87
CA LEU A 287 -23.48 -16.76 25.08
C LEU A 287 -23.11 -17.76 23.98
N PHE A 288 -23.12 -17.35 22.73
CA PHE A 288 -22.72 -18.19 21.58
C PHE A 288 -21.29 -18.71 21.75
N VAL A 289 -20.32 -17.82 21.99
CA VAL A 289 -18.90 -18.19 22.18
C VAL A 289 -18.75 -19.11 23.38
N ALA A 290 -19.42 -18.84 24.51
CA ALA A 290 -19.40 -19.68 25.70
C ALA A 290 -19.98 -21.07 25.42
N CYS A 291 -21.12 -21.18 24.74
CA CYS A 291 -21.73 -22.45 24.37
C CYS A 291 -20.83 -23.29 23.47
N VAL A 292 -20.28 -22.71 22.40
CA VAL A 292 -19.37 -23.44 21.49
C VAL A 292 -18.12 -23.90 22.25
N THR A 293 -17.55 -23.03 23.12
CA THR A 293 -16.39 -23.37 23.94
C THR A 293 -16.71 -24.53 24.89
N ALA A 294 -17.86 -24.52 25.57
CA ALA A 294 -18.31 -25.58 26.46
C ALA A 294 -18.49 -26.92 25.73
N VAL A 295 -19.13 -26.90 24.55
CA VAL A 295 -19.30 -28.09 23.69
C VAL A 295 -17.94 -28.62 23.24
N ALA A 296 -17.06 -27.78 22.74
CA ALA A 296 -15.70 -28.16 22.31
C ALA A 296 -14.87 -28.74 23.46
N TRP A 297 -14.96 -28.11 24.65
CA TRP A 297 -14.29 -28.59 25.85
C TRP A 297 -14.81 -29.96 26.30
N ARG A 298 -16.13 -30.18 26.34
CA ARG A 298 -16.73 -31.46 26.70
C ARG A 298 -16.37 -32.55 25.71
N ALA A 299 -16.27 -32.20 24.44
CA ALA A 299 -15.93 -33.14 23.36
C ALA A 299 -14.43 -33.41 23.21
N ARG A 300 -13.54 -32.73 23.94
CA ARG A 300 -12.07 -32.74 23.73
C ARG A 300 -11.41 -34.12 23.76
N ARG A 301 -12.02 -35.09 24.47
CA ARG A 301 -11.50 -36.47 24.56
C ARG A 301 -12.09 -37.40 23.49
N THR A 302 -13.32 -37.17 23.07
CA THR A 302 -14.04 -38.02 22.10
C THR A 302 -13.98 -37.49 20.68
N ARG A 303 -13.92 -36.13 20.52
CA ARG A 303 -13.86 -35.40 19.25
C ARG A 303 -12.83 -34.30 19.34
N PRO A 304 -11.53 -34.64 19.41
CA PRO A 304 -10.45 -33.66 19.67
C PRO A 304 -10.36 -32.59 18.58
N TRP A 305 -10.80 -32.86 17.36
CA TRP A 305 -10.81 -31.88 16.26
C TRP A 305 -11.73 -30.69 16.52
N LEU A 306 -12.84 -30.87 17.26
CA LEU A 306 -13.71 -29.76 17.65
C LEU A 306 -12.98 -28.82 18.61
N PHE A 307 -12.29 -29.35 19.59
CA PHE A 307 -11.54 -28.59 20.56
C PHE A 307 -10.32 -27.89 19.94
N VAL A 308 -9.53 -28.62 19.15
CA VAL A 308 -8.33 -28.07 18.51
C VAL A 308 -8.72 -27.01 17.45
N GLY A 309 -9.74 -27.28 16.63
CA GLY A 309 -10.20 -26.32 15.62
C GLY A 309 -10.76 -25.04 16.24
N TRP A 310 -11.56 -25.18 17.31
CA TRP A 310 -12.12 -24.03 18.03
C TRP A 310 -11.05 -23.18 18.70
N LEU A 311 -10.10 -23.82 19.43
CA LEU A 311 -9.01 -23.08 20.06
C LEU A 311 -8.03 -22.49 19.05
N TRP A 312 -7.78 -23.16 17.92
CA TRP A 312 -7.00 -22.57 16.82
C TRP A 312 -7.64 -21.25 16.38
N TYR A 313 -8.96 -21.29 16.10
CA TYR A 313 -9.72 -20.11 15.70
C TYR A 313 -9.61 -18.97 16.72
N LEU A 314 -9.88 -19.24 18.00
CA LEU A 314 -9.82 -18.23 19.04
C LEU A 314 -8.40 -17.65 19.22
N VAL A 315 -7.40 -18.52 19.32
CA VAL A 315 -6.01 -18.12 19.57
C VAL A 315 -5.44 -17.32 18.40
N ALA A 316 -5.69 -17.75 17.16
CA ALA A 316 -5.16 -17.08 15.99
C ALA A 316 -5.79 -15.70 15.75
N LEU A 317 -6.98 -15.41 16.30
CA LEU A 317 -7.62 -14.10 16.25
C LEU A 317 -7.12 -13.13 17.34
N LEU A 318 -6.52 -13.61 18.45
CA LEU A 318 -6.16 -12.76 19.58
C LEU A 318 -5.37 -11.48 19.20
N PRO A 319 -4.37 -11.51 18.30
CA PRO A 319 -3.60 -10.33 17.97
C PRO A 319 -4.40 -9.24 17.24
N VAL A 320 -5.50 -9.62 16.58
CA VAL A 320 -6.26 -8.73 15.67
C VAL A 320 -7.73 -8.55 16.07
N ILE A 321 -8.13 -9.11 17.22
CA ILE A 321 -9.53 -9.06 17.69
C ILE A 321 -9.95 -7.67 18.22
N GLY A 322 -9.00 -6.72 18.33
CA GLY A 322 -9.28 -5.35 18.73
C GLY A 322 -9.06 -5.04 20.21
N LEU A 323 -8.38 -5.93 20.98
CA LEU A 323 -7.95 -5.64 22.35
C LEU A 323 -6.87 -4.55 22.37
N VAL A 324 -5.83 -4.70 21.55
CA VAL A 324 -4.95 -3.58 21.13
C VAL A 324 -5.48 -3.10 19.80
N ARG A 325 -6.00 -1.87 19.77
CA ARG A 325 -6.73 -1.37 18.63
C ARG A 325 -5.83 -0.52 17.76
N VAL A 326 -5.71 -0.90 16.49
CA VAL A 326 -5.02 -0.15 15.45
C VAL A 326 -6.06 0.17 14.37
N GLY A 327 -6.29 1.47 14.13
CA GLY A 327 -7.32 1.95 13.21
C GLY A 327 -8.75 1.92 13.77
N ASP A 328 -9.68 2.46 13.00
CA ASP A 328 -11.07 2.72 13.40
C ASP A 328 -12.07 1.61 13.02
N GLN A 329 -11.62 0.55 12.31
CA GLN A 329 -12.50 -0.56 11.91
C GLN A 329 -12.91 -1.45 13.09
N ALA A 330 -14.17 -1.90 13.12
CA ALA A 330 -14.66 -2.86 14.11
C ALA A 330 -14.10 -4.27 13.89
N VAL A 331 -14.05 -4.71 12.64
CA VAL A 331 -13.60 -6.01 12.15
C VAL A 331 -12.98 -5.85 10.76
N ALA A 332 -12.27 -6.88 10.25
CA ALA A 332 -11.78 -6.93 8.88
C ALA A 332 -11.79 -8.37 8.35
N ASP A 333 -12.19 -8.58 7.10
CA ASP A 333 -12.32 -9.91 6.50
C ASP A 333 -10.97 -10.66 6.52
N ARG A 334 -9.87 -9.94 6.24
CA ARG A 334 -8.50 -10.45 6.24
C ARG A 334 -8.05 -11.08 7.57
N TYR A 335 -8.63 -10.68 8.69
CA TYR A 335 -8.28 -11.24 10.00
C TYR A 335 -8.65 -12.72 10.14
N THR A 336 -9.51 -13.25 9.26
CA THR A 336 -9.89 -14.66 9.25
C THR A 336 -8.91 -15.57 8.49
N TYR A 337 -7.89 -15.02 7.82
CA TYR A 337 -7.01 -15.76 6.89
C TYR A 337 -6.42 -17.03 7.51
N LEU A 338 -5.80 -16.95 8.67
CA LEU A 338 -5.27 -18.10 9.42
C LEU A 338 -6.28 -18.73 10.40
N PRO A 339 -7.10 -17.94 11.12
CA PRO A 339 -8.09 -18.48 12.07
C PRO A 339 -9.15 -19.37 11.43
N GLY A 340 -9.61 -19.05 10.24
CA GLY A 340 -10.66 -19.81 9.53
C GLY A 340 -10.29 -21.28 9.23
N ILE A 341 -9.00 -21.62 9.24
CA ILE A 341 -8.52 -23.00 9.10
C ILE A 341 -9.06 -23.87 10.24
N GLY A 342 -9.08 -23.34 11.47
CA GLY A 342 -9.60 -24.06 12.64
C GLY A 342 -11.07 -24.43 12.48
N LEU A 343 -11.91 -23.51 11.99
CA LEU A 343 -13.33 -23.78 11.74
C LEU A 343 -13.52 -24.82 10.61
N SER A 344 -12.73 -24.71 9.56
CA SER A 344 -12.76 -25.69 8.44
C SER A 344 -12.35 -27.08 8.89
N LEU A 345 -11.37 -27.20 9.82
CA LEU A 345 -11.00 -28.47 10.47
C LEU A 345 -12.19 -29.10 11.21
N MET A 346 -12.94 -28.30 11.99
CA MET A 346 -14.12 -28.79 12.72
C MET A 346 -15.14 -29.39 11.76
N VAL A 347 -15.44 -28.70 10.67
CA VAL A 347 -16.42 -29.15 9.66
C VAL A 347 -15.93 -30.43 8.96
N ALA A 348 -14.68 -30.44 8.46
CA ALA A 348 -14.13 -31.56 7.70
C ALA A 348 -14.14 -32.88 8.50
N TRP A 349 -13.61 -32.86 9.74
CA TRP A 349 -13.52 -34.08 10.55
C TRP A 349 -14.86 -34.48 11.16
N SER A 350 -15.82 -33.56 11.33
CA SER A 350 -17.20 -33.92 11.66
C SER A 350 -17.87 -34.66 10.50
N GLY A 351 -17.59 -34.27 9.25
CA GLY A 351 -18.03 -35.01 8.06
C GLY A 351 -17.41 -36.42 7.98
N VAL A 352 -16.13 -36.55 8.34
CA VAL A 352 -15.45 -37.88 8.43
C VAL A 352 -16.11 -38.78 9.48
N GLU A 353 -16.41 -38.22 10.68
CA GLU A 353 -17.11 -38.96 11.73
C GLU A 353 -18.50 -39.42 11.26
N LEU A 354 -19.26 -38.52 10.60
CA LEU A 354 -20.57 -38.85 10.05
C LEU A 354 -20.50 -40.00 9.04
N ALA A 355 -19.56 -39.91 8.07
CA ALA A 355 -19.35 -40.92 7.06
C ALA A 355 -18.85 -42.27 7.61
N SER A 356 -18.10 -42.24 8.75
CA SER A 356 -17.63 -43.45 9.41
C SER A 356 -18.73 -44.16 10.20
N ARG A 357 -19.62 -43.38 10.82
CA ARG A 357 -20.79 -43.94 11.56
C ARG A 357 -21.85 -44.50 10.64
N TRP A 358 -22.06 -43.84 9.50
CA TRP A 358 -23.05 -44.24 8.49
C TRP A 358 -22.42 -44.29 7.12
N PRO A 359 -21.85 -45.46 6.73
CA PRO A 359 -21.14 -45.64 5.45
C PRO A 359 -21.95 -45.24 4.21
N ALA A 360 -23.28 -45.40 4.25
CA ALA A 360 -24.19 -44.97 3.19
C ALA A 360 -24.19 -43.42 2.98
N MET A 361 -23.80 -42.64 3.99
CA MET A 361 -23.70 -41.19 3.90
C MET A 361 -22.38 -40.70 3.26
N LYS A 362 -21.39 -41.58 3.07
CA LYS A 362 -20.10 -41.21 2.51
C LYS A 362 -20.20 -40.48 1.17
N PRO A 363 -20.95 -40.94 0.17
CA PRO A 363 -21.12 -40.24 -1.09
C PRO A 363 -21.86 -38.89 -0.90
N VAL A 364 -22.83 -38.83 0.01
CA VAL A 364 -23.59 -37.61 0.31
C VAL A 364 -22.67 -36.56 0.93
N VAL A 365 -21.85 -36.94 1.92
CA VAL A 365 -20.85 -36.02 2.54
C VAL A 365 -19.88 -35.50 1.48
N GLY A 366 -19.39 -36.37 0.58
CA GLY A 366 -18.52 -35.97 -0.52
C GLY A 366 -19.21 -35.02 -1.50
N ALA A 367 -20.44 -35.29 -1.87
CA ALA A 367 -21.22 -34.40 -2.75
C ALA A 367 -21.47 -33.03 -2.11
N VAL A 368 -21.89 -33.00 -0.86
CA VAL A 368 -22.11 -31.74 -0.09
C VAL A 368 -20.81 -30.94 0.00
N ALA A 369 -19.69 -31.58 0.34
CA ALA A 369 -18.39 -30.92 0.40
C ALA A 369 -18.00 -30.29 -0.95
N THR A 370 -18.22 -31.01 -2.06
CA THR A 370 -17.95 -30.51 -3.41
C THR A 370 -18.85 -29.34 -3.76
N VAL A 371 -20.16 -29.42 -3.50
CA VAL A 371 -21.11 -28.33 -3.76
C VAL A 371 -20.75 -27.09 -2.95
N LEU A 372 -20.38 -27.25 -1.67
CA LEU A 372 -19.93 -26.14 -0.82
C LEU A 372 -18.68 -25.46 -1.39
N LEU A 373 -17.68 -26.23 -1.84
CA LEU A 373 -16.48 -25.64 -2.42
C LEU A 373 -16.76 -24.90 -3.74
N ILE A 374 -17.66 -25.41 -4.57
CA ILE A 374 -18.10 -24.73 -5.80
C ILE A 374 -18.86 -23.44 -5.46
N ALA A 375 -19.74 -23.47 -4.48
CA ALA A 375 -20.48 -22.28 -4.02
C ALA A 375 -19.53 -21.22 -3.46
N LEU A 376 -18.55 -21.62 -2.65
CA LEU A 376 -17.52 -20.72 -2.14
C LEU A 376 -16.69 -20.13 -3.27
N ALA A 377 -16.26 -20.94 -4.25
CA ALA A 377 -15.51 -20.49 -5.42
C ALA A 377 -16.29 -19.44 -6.22
N ALA A 378 -17.58 -19.70 -6.50
CA ALA A 378 -18.44 -18.75 -7.20
C ALA A 378 -18.63 -17.44 -6.41
N ALA A 379 -18.86 -17.52 -5.10
CA ALA A 379 -18.99 -16.36 -4.24
C ALA A 379 -17.66 -15.57 -4.16
N THR A 380 -16.52 -16.26 -4.13
CA THR A 380 -15.19 -15.63 -4.13
C THR A 380 -14.90 -14.92 -5.45
N TRP A 381 -15.25 -15.54 -6.58
CA TRP A 381 -15.12 -14.90 -7.89
C TRP A 381 -15.85 -13.55 -7.92
N VAL A 382 -17.08 -13.49 -7.40
CA VAL A 382 -17.86 -12.25 -7.30
C VAL A 382 -17.21 -11.27 -6.32
N GLN A 383 -16.79 -11.74 -5.15
CA GLN A 383 -16.19 -10.87 -4.12
C GLN A 383 -14.86 -10.27 -4.57
N VAL A 384 -14.03 -11.03 -5.26
CA VAL A 384 -12.76 -10.54 -5.85
C VAL A 384 -13.05 -9.44 -6.87
N GLY A 385 -14.13 -9.54 -7.65
CA GLY A 385 -14.54 -8.52 -8.63
C GLY A 385 -14.79 -7.12 -8.03
N TYR A 386 -15.09 -7.02 -6.73
CA TYR A 386 -15.23 -5.72 -6.07
C TYR A 386 -13.89 -5.01 -5.79
N TRP A 387 -12.75 -5.70 -5.95
CA TRP A 387 -11.40 -5.15 -5.75
C TRP A 387 -10.74 -4.65 -7.04
N ARG A 388 -11.49 -4.56 -8.14
CA ARG A 388 -10.94 -4.23 -9.45
C ARG A 388 -10.45 -2.78 -9.58
N ASP A 389 -11.12 -1.84 -8.91
CA ASP A 389 -10.85 -0.41 -8.87
C ASP A 389 -11.43 0.24 -7.61
N ASN A 390 -11.01 1.48 -7.34
CA ASN A 390 -11.40 2.22 -6.14
C ASN A 390 -12.91 2.49 -6.06
N VAL A 391 -13.52 2.88 -7.18
CA VAL A 391 -14.96 3.22 -7.22
C VAL A 391 -15.79 1.99 -6.87
N THR A 392 -15.54 0.87 -7.53
CA THR A 392 -16.26 -0.39 -7.28
C THR A 392 -16.10 -0.87 -5.83
N LEU A 393 -14.88 -0.73 -5.28
CA LEU A 393 -14.55 -1.15 -3.91
C LEU A 393 -15.36 -0.37 -2.87
N TYR A 394 -15.35 0.96 -2.97
CA TYR A 394 -16.02 1.81 -1.99
C TYR A 394 -17.54 1.87 -2.19
N GLU A 395 -18.04 1.82 -3.42
CA GLU A 395 -19.46 1.63 -3.67
C GLU A 395 -19.99 0.31 -3.06
N ARG A 396 -19.19 -0.77 -3.15
CA ARG A 396 -19.54 -2.03 -2.48
C ARG A 396 -19.61 -1.85 -0.97
N ALA A 397 -18.63 -1.16 -0.37
CA ALA A 397 -18.63 -0.88 1.06
C ALA A 397 -19.90 -0.12 1.48
N LEU A 398 -20.24 0.97 0.77
CA LEU A 398 -21.43 1.77 1.06
C LEU A 398 -22.76 1.01 0.88
N ARG A 399 -22.81 0.04 -0.03
CA ARG A 399 -24.01 -0.80 -0.21
C ARG A 399 -24.27 -1.78 0.92
N VAL A 400 -23.25 -2.14 1.71
CA VAL A 400 -23.34 -3.22 2.70
C VAL A 400 -23.02 -2.78 4.13
N THR A 401 -22.65 -1.52 4.31
CA THR A 401 -22.43 -0.91 5.63
C THR A 401 -23.26 0.36 5.77
N HIS A 402 -23.49 0.80 7.00
CA HIS A 402 -24.19 2.05 7.31
C HIS A 402 -23.23 3.04 7.94
N ASP A 403 -23.50 4.33 7.76
CA ASP A 403 -22.72 5.43 8.33
C ASP A 403 -21.20 5.27 8.19
N ASN A 404 -20.77 4.86 6.98
CA ASN A 404 -19.38 4.59 6.67
C ASN A 404 -18.69 5.84 6.09
N PHE A 405 -18.31 6.78 6.99
CA PHE A 405 -17.65 8.03 6.57
C PHE A 405 -16.33 7.78 5.83
N VAL A 406 -15.59 6.72 6.19
CA VAL A 406 -14.34 6.36 5.54
C VAL A 406 -14.57 5.95 4.08
N ALA A 407 -15.59 5.12 3.82
CA ALA A 407 -15.92 4.71 2.45
C ALA A 407 -16.45 5.90 1.62
N HIS A 408 -17.24 6.80 2.22
CA HIS A 408 -17.66 8.04 1.54
C HIS A 408 -16.46 8.94 1.21
N THR A 409 -15.53 9.14 2.14
CA THR A 409 -14.33 9.95 1.92
C THR A 409 -13.47 9.38 0.79
N ASN A 410 -13.21 8.07 0.81
CA ASN A 410 -12.37 7.43 -0.19
C ASN A 410 -13.04 7.32 -1.56
N LEU A 411 -14.37 7.10 -1.60
CA LEU A 411 -15.12 7.16 -2.86
C LEU A 411 -15.09 8.56 -3.46
N GLY A 412 -15.25 9.60 -2.63
CA GLY A 412 -15.10 10.98 -3.06
C GLY A 412 -13.71 11.23 -3.68
N SER A 413 -12.65 10.72 -3.06
CA SER A 413 -11.28 10.85 -3.59
C SER A 413 -11.09 10.08 -4.91
N ALA A 414 -11.68 8.90 -5.05
CA ALA A 414 -11.64 8.13 -6.29
C ALA A 414 -12.36 8.86 -7.42
N LEU A 415 -13.55 9.41 -7.15
CA LEU A 415 -14.35 10.18 -8.12
C LEU A 415 -13.65 11.49 -8.53
N LEU A 416 -12.98 12.15 -7.57
CA LEU A 416 -12.19 13.35 -7.85
C LEU A 416 -11.01 13.04 -8.79
N ALA A 417 -10.35 11.91 -8.60
CA ALA A 417 -9.28 11.45 -9.50
C ALA A 417 -9.80 11.16 -10.93
N GLU A 418 -11.07 10.79 -11.08
CA GLU A 418 -11.78 10.66 -12.36
C GLU A 418 -12.32 12.01 -12.90
N ASN A 419 -11.98 13.15 -12.27
CA ASN A 419 -12.49 14.48 -12.57
C ASN A 419 -14.03 14.64 -12.40
N ARG A 420 -14.66 13.80 -11.59
CA ARG A 420 -16.08 13.84 -11.23
C ARG A 420 -16.29 14.66 -9.95
N VAL A 421 -15.98 15.95 -10.03
CA VAL A 421 -15.90 16.86 -8.88
C VAL A 421 -17.23 16.98 -8.12
N SER A 422 -18.36 17.08 -8.82
CA SER A 422 -19.69 17.20 -8.21
C SER A 422 -20.08 15.96 -7.39
N ASP A 423 -19.80 14.78 -7.92
CA ASP A 423 -20.09 13.50 -7.27
C ASP A 423 -19.18 13.34 -6.03
N ALA A 424 -17.89 13.71 -6.17
CA ALA A 424 -16.95 13.71 -5.05
C ALA A 424 -17.42 14.60 -3.90
N LEU A 425 -17.84 15.83 -4.19
CA LEU A 425 -18.37 16.76 -3.18
C LEU A 425 -19.64 16.23 -2.48
N GLN A 426 -20.51 15.50 -3.21
CA GLN A 426 -21.68 14.87 -2.59
C GLN A 426 -21.24 13.83 -1.56
N HIS A 427 -20.27 12.97 -1.89
CA HIS A 427 -19.76 11.95 -0.98
C HIS A 427 -19.01 12.56 0.21
N TYR A 428 -18.21 13.60 0.02
CA TYR A 428 -17.55 14.28 1.14
C TYR A 428 -18.55 14.96 2.09
N ARG A 429 -19.63 15.57 1.55
CA ARG A 429 -20.70 16.13 2.39
C ARG A 429 -21.40 15.05 3.23
N GLU A 430 -21.60 13.87 2.64
CA GLU A 430 -22.18 12.75 3.38
C GLU A 430 -21.21 12.21 4.44
N ALA A 431 -19.91 12.15 4.14
CA ALA A 431 -18.88 11.81 5.13
C ALA A 431 -18.90 12.79 6.32
N LEU A 432 -19.02 14.09 6.05
CA LEU A 432 -19.12 15.14 7.08
C LEU A 432 -20.46 15.13 7.83
N ARG A 433 -21.55 14.70 7.18
CA ARG A 433 -22.83 14.48 7.89
C ARG A 433 -22.69 13.39 8.95
N ILE A 434 -21.95 12.32 8.63
CA ILE A 434 -21.71 11.17 9.52
C ILE A 434 -20.69 11.54 10.62
N ASN A 435 -19.58 12.17 10.22
CA ASN A 435 -18.53 12.60 11.15
C ASN A 435 -18.14 14.07 10.88
N PRO A 436 -18.81 15.05 11.52
CA PRO A 436 -18.56 16.48 11.32
C PRO A 436 -17.14 16.94 11.75
N THR A 437 -16.44 16.12 12.54
CA THR A 437 -15.10 16.42 13.05
C THR A 437 -13.99 15.70 12.29
N ALA A 438 -14.29 15.09 11.13
CA ALA A 438 -13.30 14.43 10.28
C ALA A 438 -12.46 15.47 9.52
N GLY A 439 -11.30 15.87 10.06
CA GLY A 439 -10.38 16.84 9.44
C GLY A 439 -10.04 16.47 8.00
N VAL A 440 -9.73 15.20 7.75
CA VAL A 440 -9.43 14.67 6.38
C VAL A 440 -10.60 14.90 5.41
N ALA A 441 -11.85 14.76 5.84
CA ALA A 441 -12.99 15.00 4.97
C ALA A 441 -13.15 16.49 4.63
N HIS A 442 -12.89 17.39 5.58
CA HIS A 442 -12.86 18.83 5.33
C HIS A 442 -11.72 19.21 4.36
N ALA A 443 -10.52 18.65 4.54
CA ALA A 443 -9.40 18.87 3.63
C ALA A 443 -9.74 18.41 2.20
N ASN A 444 -10.36 17.24 2.04
CA ASN A 444 -10.77 16.72 0.74
C ASN A 444 -11.88 17.56 0.08
N VAL A 445 -12.81 18.12 0.85
CA VAL A 445 -13.76 19.14 0.35
C VAL A 445 -13.00 20.33 -0.21
N GLY A 446 -11.99 20.83 0.51
CA GLY A 446 -11.13 21.93 0.06
C GLY A 446 -10.43 21.62 -1.26
N VAL A 447 -9.87 20.40 -1.40
CA VAL A 447 -9.24 19.95 -2.67
C VAL A 447 -10.25 19.95 -3.83
N ALA A 448 -11.45 19.42 -3.60
CA ALA A 448 -12.48 19.36 -4.63
C ALA A 448 -13.00 20.75 -5.03
N LEU A 449 -13.15 21.66 -4.07
CA LEU A 449 -13.54 23.05 -4.32
C LEU A 449 -12.45 23.81 -5.08
N ALA A 450 -11.19 23.65 -4.71
CA ALA A 450 -10.06 24.21 -5.45
C ALA A 450 -10.02 23.72 -6.90
N ALA A 451 -10.25 22.42 -7.12
CA ALA A 451 -10.34 21.84 -8.46
C ALA A 451 -11.53 22.39 -9.29
N SER A 452 -12.60 22.83 -8.64
CA SER A 452 -13.72 23.51 -9.31
C SER A 452 -13.51 25.02 -9.52
N GLY A 453 -12.40 25.59 -9.01
CA GLY A 453 -12.08 27.02 -9.10
C GLY A 453 -12.71 27.88 -7.98
N ASP A 454 -13.41 27.28 -7.02
CA ASP A 454 -13.95 28.01 -5.86
C ASP A 454 -12.89 28.07 -4.74
N HIS A 455 -11.91 28.94 -4.95
CA HIS A 455 -10.75 29.10 -4.06
C HIS A 455 -11.12 29.60 -2.66
N ALA A 456 -12.13 30.50 -2.58
CA ALA A 456 -12.57 31.05 -1.29
C ALA A 456 -13.22 29.95 -0.42
N ALA A 457 -14.10 29.13 -0.99
CA ALA A 457 -14.70 28.03 -0.27
C ALA A 457 -13.68 26.92 0.04
N ALA A 458 -12.70 26.69 -0.85
CA ALA A 458 -11.61 25.76 -0.61
C ALA A 458 -10.77 26.17 0.61
N MET A 459 -10.41 27.47 0.71
CA MET A 459 -9.66 28.00 1.86
C MET A 459 -10.42 27.79 3.17
N ALA A 460 -11.70 28.15 3.22
CA ALA A 460 -12.53 27.95 4.41
C ALA A 460 -12.61 26.45 4.83
N ALA A 461 -12.64 25.53 3.86
CA ALA A 461 -12.64 24.09 4.15
C ALA A 461 -11.28 23.62 4.69
N PHE A 462 -10.17 24.10 4.16
CA PHE A 462 -8.83 23.80 4.66
C PHE A 462 -8.60 24.38 6.06
N GLU A 463 -9.02 25.64 6.32
CA GLU A 463 -8.96 26.24 7.64
C GLU A 463 -9.72 25.40 8.66
N ARG A 464 -10.92 24.94 8.29
CA ARG A 464 -11.70 24.07 9.16
C ARG A 464 -11.00 22.73 9.42
N ALA A 465 -10.32 22.16 8.42
CA ALA A 465 -9.50 20.95 8.60
C ALA A 465 -8.36 21.18 9.59
N LEU A 466 -7.64 22.31 9.47
CA LEU A 466 -6.53 22.68 10.36
C LEU A 466 -6.99 23.04 11.78
N GLU A 467 -8.19 23.63 11.96
CA GLU A 467 -8.79 23.81 13.29
C GLU A 467 -9.02 22.48 14.02
N LEU A 468 -9.37 21.43 13.27
CA LEU A 468 -9.64 20.10 13.80
C LEU A 468 -8.36 19.29 14.03
N ASP A 469 -7.39 19.43 13.13
CA ASP A 469 -6.05 18.83 13.23
C ASP A 469 -4.99 19.78 12.68
N GLY A 470 -4.48 20.65 13.52
CA GLY A 470 -3.40 21.60 13.17
C GLY A 470 -2.04 20.93 12.90
N ARG A 471 -1.94 19.60 12.95
CA ARG A 471 -0.72 18.84 12.69
C ARG A 471 -0.76 18.09 11.36
N ASP A 472 -1.74 18.35 10.52
CA ASP A 472 -1.82 17.77 9.18
C ASP A 472 -0.92 18.54 8.19
N ALA A 473 0.29 18.02 7.98
CA ALA A 473 1.26 18.60 7.05
C ALA A 473 0.71 18.68 5.62
N ALA A 474 -0.06 17.69 5.18
CA ALA A 474 -0.64 17.67 3.84
C ALA A 474 -1.64 18.83 3.64
N THR A 475 -2.47 19.14 4.62
CA THR A 475 -3.40 20.26 4.56
C THR A 475 -2.63 21.60 4.56
N HIS A 476 -1.58 21.75 5.36
CA HIS A 476 -0.72 22.94 5.29
C HIS A 476 -0.11 23.13 3.89
N VAL A 477 0.34 22.06 3.24
CA VAL A 477 0.83 22.12 1.84
C VAL A 477 -0.28 22.59 0.88
N ARG A 478 -1.52 22.06 1.01
CA ARG A 478 -2.64 22.47 0.16
C ARG A 478 -3.00 23.95 0.29
N VAL A 479 -3.02 24.45 1.53
CA VAL A 479 -3.22 25.88 1.80
C VAL A 479 -2.10 26.72 1.16
N ALA A 480 -0.85 26.28 1.34
CA ALA A 480 0.31 26.98 0.78
C ALA A 480 0.29 26.99 -0.76
N ASP A 481 -0.08 25.86 -1.41
CA ASP A 481 -0.23 25.78 -2.87
C ASP A 481 -1.29 26.77 -3.38
N LEU A 482 -2.44 26.86 -2.69
CA LEU A 482 -3.54 27.75 -3.06
C LEU A 482 -3.11 29.21 -2.91
N LEU A 483 -2.54 29.61 -1.75
CA LEU A 483 -2.04 30.95 -1.47
C LEU A 483 -0.94 31.37 -2.45
N ALA A 484 -0.04 30.47 -2.80
CA ALA A 484 1.02 30.73 -3.78
C ALA A 484 0.44 30.96 -5.18
N GLY A 485 -0.59 30.22 -5.57
CA GLY A 485 -1.33 30.41 -6.82
C GLY A 485 -2.03 31.77 -6.92
N GLU A 486 -2.49 32.31 -5.78
CA GLU A 486 -3.11 33.64 -5.66
C GLU A 486 -2.10 34.78 -5.49
N GLY A 487 -0.81 34.46 -5.34
CA GLY A 487 0.26 35.45 -5.16
C GLY A 487 0.51 35.88 -3.70
N HIS A 488 -0.15 35.24 -2.73
CA HIS A 488 0.04 35.47 -1.31
C HIS A 488 1.28 34.73 -0.78
N LEU A 489 2.47 35.12 -1.30
CA LEU A 489 3.70 34.35 -1.10
C LEU A 489 4.15 34.25 0.35
N ALA A 490 3.95 35.33 1.17
CA ALA A 490 4.37 35.32 2.56
C ALA A 490 3.58 34.29 3.40
N ASP A 491 2.27 34.26 3.21
CA ASP A 491 1.38 33.34 3.92
C ASP A 491 1.62 31.87 3.43
N ALA A 492 1.84 31.70 2.13
CA ALA A 492 2.22 30.41 1.56
C ALA A 492 3.51 29.86 2.19
N ILE A 493 4.55 30.69 2.34
CA ILE A 493 5.80 30.32 3.01
C ILE A 493 5.56 29.92 4.46
N ALA A 494 4.74 30.66 5.21
CA ALA A 494 4.43 30.32 6.59
C ALA A 494 3.79 28.92 6.70
N HIS A 495 2.83 28.59 5.83
CA HIS A 495 2.22 27.27 5.80
C HIS A 495 3.19 26.16 5.36
N TYR A 496 4.05 26.39 4.37
CA TYR A 496 5.10 25.43 4.03
C TYR A 496 6.13 25.22 5.14
N GLN A 497 6.46 26.27 5.92
CA GLN A 497 7.32 26.13 7.11
C GLN A 497 6.67 25.27 8.19
N GLN A 498 5.35 25.43 8.41
CA GLN A 498 4.61 24.53 9.30
C GLN A 498 4.64 23.07 8.78
N ALA A 499 4.40 22.86 7.50
CA ALA A 499 4.50 21.54 6.89
C ALA A 499 5.91 20.93 7.03
N ALA A 500 6.96 21.72 6.82
CA ALA A 500 8.35 21.29 6.98
C ALA A 500 8.71 20.95 8.44
N ALA A 501 8.14 21.69 9.40
CA ALA A 501 8.32 21.38 10.83
C ALA A 501 7.63 20.06 11.23
N LEU A 502 6.50 19.74 10.61
CA LEU A 502 5.75 18.49 10.84
C LEU A 502 6.38 17.29 10.11
N GLU A 503 6.88 17.50 8.89
CA GLU A 503 7.54 16.50 8.05
C GLU A 503 8.97 16.95 7.64
N PRO A 504 9.96 16.91 8.53
CA PRO A 504 11.30 17.45 8.27
C PRO A 504 12.07 16.72 7.16
N THR A 505 11.62 15.54 6.75
CA THR A 505 12.28 14.72 5.72
C THR A 505 11.56 14.74 4.37
N SER A 506 10.50 15.55 4.21
CA SER A 506 9.71 15.62 2.97
C SER A 506 10.44 16.45 1.89
N PRO A 507 11.00 15.84 0.83
CA PRO A 507 11.70 16.59 -0.21
C PRO A 507 10.77 17.53 -0.99
N ALA A 508 9.48 17.16 -1.14
CA ALA A 508 8.50 17.96 -1.86
C ALA A 508 8.21 19.27 -1.13
N VAL A 509 8.01 19.21 0.19
CA VAL A 509 7.78 20.40 1.04
C VAL A 509 8.98 21.35 0.98
N HIS A 510 10.19 20.82 1.17
CA HIS A 510 11.41 21.64 1.11
C HIS A 510 11.66 22.24 -0.28
N ASN A 511 11.31 21.51 -1.35
CA ASN A 511 11.42 22.02 -2.71
C ASN A 511 10.49 23.23 -2.95
N ASN A 512 9.22 23.09 -2.57
CA ASN A 512 8.25 24.16 -2.78
C ASN A 512 8.55 25.37 -1.89
N LEU A 513 8.92 25.15 -0.62
CA LEU A 513 9.34 26.19 0.29
C LEU A 513 10.58 26.91 -0.23
N GLY A 514 11.61 26.18 -0.66
CA GLY A 514 12.83 26.75 -1.22
C GLY A 514 12.57 27.59 -2.49
N PHE A 515 11.64 27.13 -3.34
CA PHE A 515 11.22 27.90 -4.52
C PHE A 515 10.57 29.24 -4.16
N LEU A 516 9.65 29.23 -3.18
CA LEU A 516 8.96 30.47 -2.76
C LEU A 516 9.90 31.43 -2.01
N LEU A 517 10.76 30.93 -1.14
CA LEU A 517 11.78 31.72 -0.46
C LEU A 517 12.73 32.39 -1.47
N ALA A 518 13.14 31.65 -2.47
CA ALA A 518 13.99 32.18 -3.54
C ALA A 518 13.25 33.24 -4.39
N ALA A 519 11.95 33.06 -4.65
CA ALA A 519 11.12 34.05 -5.34
C ALA A 519 10.97 35.35 -4.55
N GLN A 520 10.99 35.29 -3.21
CA GLN A 520 11.02 36.45 -2.33
C GLN A 520 12.42 37.07 -2.12
N GLY A 521 13.47 36.46 -2.64
CA GLY A 521 14.85 36.92 -2.47
C GLY A 521 15.58 36.35 -1.23
N ASN A 522 14.95 35.47 -0.43
CA ASN A 522 15.53 34.79 0.73
C ASN A 522 16.39 33.59 0.30
N LEU A 523 17.42 33.88 -0.51
CA LEU A 523 18.21 32.87 -1.19
C LEU A 523 19.06 32.00 -0.27
N THR A 524 19.48 32.53 0.88
CA THR A 524 20.31 31.80 1.85
C THR A 524 19.51 30.69 2.53
N GLU A 525 18.32 30.99 2.99
CA GLU A 525 17.40 30.03 3.65
C GLU A 525 16.93 28.96 2.66
N ALA A 526 16.69 29.33 1.40
CA ALA A 526 16.33 28.37 0.34
C ALA A 526 17.40 27.30 0.09
N VAL A 527 18.69 27.62 0.25
CA VAL A 527 19.82 26.67 0.08
C VAL A 527 20.00 25.77 1.29
N GLU A 528 19.86 26.34 2.48
CA GLU A 528 20.05 25.61 3.74
C GLU A 528 19.03 24.48 3.91
N LEU A 529 17.79 24.69 3.39
CA LEU A 529 16.70 23.75 3.50
C LEU A 529 16.85 22.44 2.70
N ALA A 530 17.58 22.44 1.59
CA ALA A 530 17.71 21.24 0.76
C ALA A 530 19.04 21.11 -0.03
N PRO A 531 20.18 21.01 0.64
CA PRO A 531 21.48 21.02 -0.01
C PRO A 531 21.79 19.75 -0.84
N ALA A 532 21.07 18.65 -0.65
CA ALA A 532 21.38 17.35 -1.24
C ALA A 532 20.52 16.97 -2.46
N GLU A 533 19.31 17.55 -2.61
CA GLU A 533 18.40 17.16 -3.68
C GLU A 533 18.68 17.94 -4.98
N PRO A 534 19.04 17.25 -6.09
CA PRO A 534 19.41 17.93 -7.33
C PRO A 534 18.32 18.84 -7.92
N ARG A 535 17.04 18.45 -7.77
CA ARG A 535 15.91 19.27 -8.24
C ARG A 535 15.80 20.59 -7.48
N ASN A 536 16.05 20.57 -6.17
CA ASN A 536 16.00 21.76 -5.32
C ASN A 536 17.11 22.74 -5.68
N ARG A 537 18.33 22.25 -5.92
CA ARG A 537 19.44 23.08 -6.41
C ARG A 537 19.15 23.68 -7.79
N MET A 538 18.47 22.95 -8.66
CA MET A 538 18.04 23.47 -9.96
C MET A 538 17.04 24.64 -9.79
N ASN A 539 16.01 24.44 -8.93
CA ASN A 539 15.04 25.50 -8.67
C ASN A 539 15.70 26.73 -8.00
N TYR A 540 16.64 26.49 -7.11
CA TYR A 540 17.46 27.54 -6.52
C TYR A 540 18.28 28.29 -7.57
N ALA A 541 18.97 27.60 -8.47
CA ALA A 541 19.71 28.24 -9.55
C ALA A 541 18.80 29.09 -10.45
N ARG A 542 17.58 28.61 -10.75
CA ARG A 542 16.56 29.40 -11.47
C ARG A 542 16.16 30.67 -10.73
N ALA A 543 15.97 30.58 -9.43
CA ALA A 543 15.62 31.73 -8.61
C ALA A 543 16.78 32.73 -8.53
N LEU A 544 18.01 32.29 -8.38
CA LEU A 544 19.21 33.13 -8.47
C LEU A 544 19.28 33.87 -9.82
N ALA A 545 19.01 33.17 -10.92
CA ALA A 545 19.00 33.77 -12.25
C ALA A 545 17.91 34.87 -12.37
N ARG A 546 16.70 34.61 -11.89
CA ARG A 546 15.58 35.58 -11.88
C ARG A 546 15.83 36.79 -10.99
N SER A 547 16.52 36.62 -9.86
CA SER A 547 16.90 37.73 -8.97
C SER A 547 18.11 38.53 -9.47
N GLY A 548 18.64 38.22 -10.66
CA GLY A 548 19.80 38.90 -11.26
C GLY A 548 21.16 38.37 -10.79
N ARG A 549 21.20 37.40 -9.87
CA ARG A 549 22.44 36.76 -9.37
C ARG A 549 22.93 35.65 -10.31
N ARG A 550 23.15 35.99 -11.59
CA ARG A 550 23.49 35.02 -12.66
C ARG A 550 24.78 34.27 -12.38
N GLY A 551 25.80 34.95 -11.81
CA GLY A 551 27.08 34.31 -11.46
C GLY A 551 26.90 33.14 -10.49
N ASP A 552 26.06 33.32 -9.47
CA ASP A 552 25.77 32.29 -8.48
C ASP A 552 24.91 31.15 -9.08
N ALA A 553 23.95 31.51 -9.95
CA ALA A 553 23.15 30.52 -10.69
C ALA A 553 24.03 29.61 -11.58
N ILE A 554 24.99 30.19 -12.31
CA ILE A 554 25.95 29.45 -13.13
C ILE A 554 26.79 28.51 -12.27
N ALA A 555 27.27 28.97 -11.10
CA ALA A 555 28.04 28.14 -10.18
C ALA A 555 27.27 26.93 -9.69
N GLU A 556 26.01 27.12 -9.28
CA GLU A 556 25.13 26.03 -8.83
C GLU A 556 24.80 25.03 -9.96
N LEU A 557 24.50 25.51 -11.16
CA LEU A 557 24.23 24.64 -12.31
C LEU A 557 25.46 23.82 -12.72
N ARG A 558 26.65 24.40 -12.68
CA ARG A 558 27.90 23.68 -12.93
C ARG A 558 28.19 22.62 -11.86
N GLU A 559 27.90 22.92 -10.58
CA GLU A 559 28.02 21.95 -9.50
C GLU A 559 27.04 20.79 -9.66
N LEU A 560 25.82 21.08 -10.11
CA LEU A 560 24.84 20.05 -10.46
C LEU A 560 25.32 19.14 -11.58
N LEU A 561 25.83 19.71 -12.66
CA LEU A 561 26.36 18.96 -13.81
C LEU A 561 27.64 18.19 -13.48
N ARG A 562 28.47 18.69 -12.56
CA ARG A 562 29.61 17.92 -12.05
C ARG A 562 29.18 16.63 -11.34
N ARG A 563 28.04 16.65 -10.63
CA ARG A 563 27.45 15.48 -9.92
C ARG A 563 26.64 14.57 -10.83
N ARG A 564 25.98 15.15 -11.85
CA ARG A 564 25.16 14.46 -12.84
C ARG A 564 25.45 15.02 -14.24
N PRO A 565 26.49 14.52 -14.92
CA PRO A 565 26.92 15.06 -16.23
C PRO A 565 25.84 14.96 -17.30
N ASP A 566 24.97 13.93 -17.25
CA ASP A 566 23.97 13.65 -18.28
C ASP A 566 22.61 14.31 -18.02
N TRP A 567 22.53 15.32 -17.12
CA TRP A 567 21.24 15.93 -16.80
C TRP A 567 20.87 17.06 -17.75
N GLN A 568 20.30 16.71 -18.90
CA GLN A 568 19.92 17.63 -19.99
C GLN A 568 19.10 18.85 -19.52
N ALA A 569 18.21 18.70 -18.51
CA ALA A 569 17.44 19.83 -18.00
C ALA A 569 18.33 20.89 -17.31
N ALA A 570 19.41 20.48 -16.63
CA ALA A 570 20.37 21.41 -16.05
C ALA A 570 21.28 22.05 -17.11
N GLU A 571 21.63 21.31 -18.17
CA GLU A 571 22.38 21.86 -19.31
C GLU A 571 21.56 22.89 -20.08
N ARG A 572 20.27 22.63 -20.32
CA ARG A 572 19.33 23.60 -20.95
C ARG A 572 19.24 24.87 -20.13
N GLU A 573 19.09 24.76 -18.80
CA GLU A 573 19.01 25.91 -17.89
C GLU A 573 20.33 26.68 -17.86
N LEU A 574 21.47 25.99 -17.81
CA LEU A 574 22.79 26.64 -17.84
C LEU A 574 22.99 27.44 -19.12
N SER A 575 22.61 26.87 -20.27
CA SER A 575 22.69 27.58 -21.55
C SER A 575 21.85 28.86 -21.56
N GLN A 576 20.62 28.83 -21.04
CA GLN A 576 19.76 30.02 -20.95
C GLN A 576 20.34 31.11 -20.02
N VAL A 577 20.87 30.72 -18.87
CA VAL A 577 21.46 31.66 -17.90
C VAL A 577 22.74 32.28 -18.46
N LEU A 578 23.59 31.49 -19.12
CA LEU A 578 24.81 31.96 -19.80
C LEU A 578 24.50 32.89 -20.97
N ALA A 579 23.45 32.63 -21.76
CA ALA A 579 23.01 33.48 -22.86
C ALA A 579 22.59 34.88 -22.42
N ALA A 580 22.02 35.00 -21.23
CA ALA A 580 21.60 36.26 -20.64
C ALA A 580 22.71 36.99 -19.83
N ASP A 581 23.92 36.40 -19.71
CA ASP A 581 25.01 36.99 -18.96
C ASP A 581 25.67 38.15 -19.73
N PRO A 582 26.11 39.22 -19.07
CA PRO A 582 26.79 40.35 -19.71
C PRO A 582 28.18 39.99 -20.27
N ASP A 583 28.81 38.92 -19.77
CA ASP A 583 30.15 38.47 -20.21
C ASP A 583 30.10 37.82 -21.61
N PRO A 584 30.78 38.35 -22.62
CA PRO A 584 30.83 37.75 -23.96
C PRO A 584 31.35 36.31 -24.00
N ALA A 585 32.31 35.96 -23.13
CA ALA A 585 32.84 34.60 -23.06
C ALA A 585 31.77 33.59 -22.62
N ARG A 586 30.92 33.95 -21.64
CA ARG A 586 29.79 33.13 -21.17
C ARG A 586 28.72 32.96 -22.24
N ARG A 587 28.44 34.02 -23.02
CA ARG A 587 27.50 33.94 -24.15
C ARG A 587 28.02 33.02 -25.27
N THR A 588 29.33 33.01 -25.50
CA THR A 588 29.95 32.06 -26.44
C THR A 588 29.84 30.62 -25.92
N GLU A 589 30.05 30.40 -24.63
CA GLU A 589 29.83 29.10 -23.97
C GLU A 589 28.35 28.65 -24.08
N ALA A 590 27.38 29.56 -23.92
CA ALA A 590 25.96 29.27 -24.10
C ALA A 590 25.66 28.74 -25.49
N VAL A 591 26.23 29.33 -26.52
CA VAL A 591 26.05 28.87 -27.91
C VAL A 591 26.63 27.45 -28.09
N ALA A 592 27.85 27.21 -27.63
CA ALA A 592 28.48 25.91 -27.75
C ALA A 592 27.66 24.80 -27.04
N LEU A 593 27.17 25.11 -25.86
CA LEU A 593 26.34 24.18 -25.08
C LEU A 593 24.98 23.90 -25.75
N ALA A 594 24.31 24.95 -26.29
CA ALA A 594 23.04 24.78 -26.98
C ALA A 594 23.19 24.02 -28.31
N GLU A 595 24.27 24.30 -29.09
CA GLU A 595 24.58 23.55 -30.30
C GLU A 595 24.84 22.07 -30.01
N GLU A 596 25.56 21.76 -28.93
CA GLU A 596 25.81 20.38 -28.49
C GLU A 596 24.52 19.66 -28.08
N LEU A 597 23.64 20.31 -27.33
CA LEU A 597 22.34 19.78 -26.94
C LEU A 597 21.46 19.44 -28.15
N VAL A 598 21.44 20.33 -29.16
CA VAL A 598 20.70 20.08 -30.41
C VAL A 598 21.33 18.96 -31.21
N ARG A 599 22.64 18.88 -31.27
CA ARG A 599 23.39 17.84 -32.00
C ARG A 599 23.20 16.45 -31.41
N THR A 600 23.08 16.34 -30.07
CA THR A 600 22.94 15.07 -29.36
C THR A 600 21.49 14.60 -29.26
N ALA A 601 20.52 15.50 -29.48
CA ALA A 601 19.11 15.15 -29.45
C ALA A 601 18.73 14.32 -30.71
N THR A 602 18.04 13.21 -30.51
CA THR A 602 17.54 12.36 -31.62
C THR A 602 16.58 13.12 -32.53
N THR A 603 15.71 13.93 -31.93
CA THR A 603 14.80 14.89 -32.60
C THR A 603 14.71 16.12 -31.72
N PRO A 604 15.35 17.26 -32.10
CA PRO A 604 15.26 18.49 -31.32
C PRO A 604 13.82 18.97 -31.21
N ASP A 605 13.33 19.19 -29.99
CA ASP A 605 12.01 19.73 -29.73
C ASP A 605 11.99 21.27 -29.91
N ALA A 606 10.79 21.85 -29.97
CA ALA A 606 10.61 23.28 -30.16
C ALA A 606 11.24 24.11 -29.02
N GLU A 607 11.25 23.60 -27.80
CA GLU A 607 11.84 24.27 -26.63
C GLU A 607 13.37 24.29 -26.72
N LEU A 608 13.98 23.20 -27.15
CA LEU A 608 15.44 23.11 -27.32
C LEU A 608 15.94 24.02 -28.45
N LEU A 609 15.21 24.07 -29.56
CA LEU A 609 15.51 24.98 -30.66
C LEU A 609 15.32 26.46 -30.24
N ALA A 610 14.35 26.76 -29.38
CA ALA A 610 14.18 28.07 -28.79
C ALA A 610 15.36 28.47 -27.87
N ILE A 611 15.90 27.52 -27.10
CA ILE A 611 17.09 27.74 -26.26
C ILE A 611 18.32 28.07 -27.16
N LEU A 612 18.51 27.35 -28.25
CA LEU A 612 19.57 27.65 -29.21
C LEU A 612 19.41 29.04 -29.82
N ALA A 613 18.17 29.41 -30.17
CA ALA A 613 17.89 30.75 -30.71
C ALA A 613 18.21 31.86 -29.72
N VAL A 614 17.85 31.70 -28.44
CA VAL A 614 18.19 32.62 -27.34
C VAL A 614 19.70 32.72 -27.16
N ALA A 615 20.43 31.60 -27.25
CA ALA A 615 21.90 31.59 -27.13
C ALA A 615 22.53 32.39 -28.29
N TYR A 616 22.06 32.21 -29.51
CA TYR A 616 22.54 32.98 -30.66
C TYR A 616 22.21 34.48 -30.53
N GLU A 617 21.01 34.86 -30.06
CA GLU A 617 20.70 36.26 -29.80
C GLU A 617 21.61 36.88 -28.74
N GLY A 618 21.87 36.15 -27.64
CA GLY A 618 22.80 36.58 -26.60
C GLY A 618 24.21 36.83 -27.15
N ALA A 619 24.68 36.02 -28.10
CA ALA A 619 25.93 36.17 -28.77
C ALA A 619 25.91 37.17 -29.97
N ALA A 620 24.80 37.89 -30.15
CA ALA A 620 24.57 38.81 -31.29
C ALA A 620 24.65 38.15 -32.69
N ARG A 621 24.44 36.81 -32.77
CA ARG A 621 24.39 36.04 -34.02
C ARG A 621 22.95 36.00 -34.55
N PHE A 622 22.39 37.20 -34.91
CA PHE A 622 20.97 37.35 -35.21
C PHE A 622 20.46 36.56 -36.42
N ALA A 623 21.31 36.33 -37.44
CA ALA A 623 20.97 35.50 -38.57
C ALA A 623 20.75 34.03 -38.21
N ASP A 624 21.61 33.49 -37.32
CA ASP A 624 21.51 32.14 -36.82
C ASP A 624 20.34 32.01 -35.85
N ALA A 625 20.11 33.02 -35.01
CA ALA A 625 18.98 33.09 -34.13
C ALA A 625 17.64 33.06 -34.85
N LEU A 626 17.51 33.83 -35.94
CA LEU A 626 16.30 33.87 -36.77
C LEU A 626 16.01 32.51 -37.40
N ARG A 627 17.04 31.78 -37.80
CA ARG A 627 16.93 30.41 -38.33
C ARG A 627 16.40 29.47 -37.27
N ALA A 628 17.05 29.45 -36.09
CA ALA A 628 16.66 28.60 -34.99
C ALA A 628 15.24 28.89 -34.46
N TRP A 629 14.84 30.16 -34.38
CA TRP A 629 13.46 30.54 -34.04
C TRP A 629 12.44 30.02 -35.06
N SER A 630 12.76 30.07 -36.35
CA SER A 630 11.89 29.59 -37.41
C SER A 630 11.75 28.06 -37.39
N GLU A 631 12.82 27.36 -37.08
CA GLU A 631 12.84 25.91 -36.88
C GLU A 631 12.03 25.51 -35.63
N ALA A 632 12.15 26.24 -34.52
CA ALA A 632 11.36 26.04 -33.32
C ALA A 632 9.85 26.19 -33.59
N LEU A 633 9.47 27.24 -34.35
CA LEU A 633 8.08 27.46 -34.73
C LEU A 633 7.54 26.33 -35.63
N THR A 634 8.38 25.85 -36.55
CA THR A 634 8.02 24.72 -37.43
C THR A 634 7.83 23.44 -36.63
N ALA A 635 8.75 23.16 -35.69
CA ALA A 635 8.69 21.99 -34.79
C ALA A 635 7.45 22.05 -33.88
N ALA A 636 7.13 23.22 -33.30
CA ALA A 636 5.94 23.39 -32.47
C ALA A 636 4.64 23.10 -33.23
N ARG A 637 4.53 23.59 -34.48
CA ARG A 637 3.38 23.32 -35.34
C ARG A 637 3.29 21.85 -35.74
N ALA A 638 4.40 21.21 -36.06
CA ALA A 638 4.45 19.81 -36.45
C ALA A 638 4.09 18.86 -35.29
N THR A 639 4.41 19.23 -34.05
CA THR A 639 4.11 18.44 -32.85
C THR A 639 2.81 18.80 -32.13
N GLY A 640 2.02 19.74 -32.70
CA GLY A 640 0.75 20.15 -32.11
C GLY A 640 0.86 21.02 -30.85
N ARG A 641 2.05 21.57 -30.52
CA ARG A 641 2.28 22.46 -29.40
C ARG A 641 1.76 23.88 -29.67
N THR A 642 0.43 23.99 -29.82
CA THR A 642 -0.26 25.26 -30.11
C THR A 642 -0.07 26.31 -29.03
N ASP A 643 0.23 25.90 -27.81
CA ASP A 643 0.57 26.72 -26.64
C ASP A 643 1.82 27.58 -26.89
N LEU A 644 2.81 27.06 -27.59
CA LEU A 644 4.08 27.76 -27.87
C LEU A 644 4.04 28.66 -29.09
N VAL A 645 3.13 28.43 -30.02
CA VAL A 645 3.10 29.10 -31.35
C VAL A 645 3.06 30.63 -31.23
N PRO A 646 2.17 31.28 -30.46
CA PRO A 646 2.12 32.74 -30.40
C PRO A 646 3.43 33.38 -29.88
N GLY A 647 4.06 32.77 -28.88
CA GLY A 647 5.33 33.24 -28.33
C GLY A 647 6.48 33.12 -29.34
N LEU A 648 6.54 32.00 -30.08
CA LEU A 648 7.55 31.78 -31.12
C LEU A 648 7.39 32.70 -32.31
N GLU A 649 6.17 32.99 -32.74
CA GLU A 649 5.88 33.97 -33.82
C GLU A 649 6.34 35.38 -33.44
N ALA A 650 6.07 35.79 -32.18
CA ALA A 650 6.56 37.07 -31.67
C ALA A 650 8.09 37.13 -31.62
N ALA A 651 8.76 36.05 -31.21
CA ALA A 651 10.20 35.96 -31.17
C ALA A 651 10.83 36.05 -32.57
N VAL A 652 10.28 35.34 -33.56
CA VAL A 652 10.71 35.43 -34.96
C VAL A 652 10.58 36.86 -35.50
N ALA A 653 9.46 37.51 -35.23
CA ALA A 653 9.23 38.90 -35.67
C ALA A 653 10.22 39.88 -35.02
N ALA A 654 10.46 39.76 -33.72
CA ALA A 654 11.40 40.59 -32.96
C ALA A 654 12.86 40.38 -33.43
N CYS A 655 13.28 39.12 -33.66
CA CYS A 655 14.61 38.78 -34.11
C CYS A 655 14.85 39.28 -35.55
N ARG A 656 13.84 39.24 -36.43
CA ARG A 656 13.92 39.78 -37.80
C ARG A 656 14.23 41.28 -37.80
N VAL A 657 13.60 42.06 -36.95
CA VAL A 657 13.87 43.48 -36.80
C VAL A 657 15.33 43.73 -36.35
N ARG A 658 15.81 42.97 -35.37
CA ARG A 658 17.18 43.09 -34.86
C ARG A 658 18.25 42.68 -35.90
N SER A 659 17.96 41.67 -36.73
CA SER A 659 18.88 41.23 -37.81
C SER A 659 19.03 42.29 -38.90
N GLN A 660 17.99 43.09 -39.16
CA GLN A 660 18.01 44.18 -40.17
C GLN A 660 18.79 45.40 -39.63
N VAL A 661 18.69 45.71 -38.34
CA VAL A 661 19.40 46.84 -37.74
C VAL A 661 20.87 46.52 -37.47
N GLY A 662 21.22 45.25 -37.20
CA GLY A 662 22.60 44.80 -36.97
C GLY A 662 23.46 44.69 -38.26
N GLY A 663 22.85 44.64 -39.45
CA GLY A 663 23.53 44.59 -40.76
C GLY A 663 23.96 45.95 -41.34
N THR A 664 23.70 47.02 -40.61
CA THR A 664 24.01 48.40 -41.00
C THR A 664 25.15 49.05 -40.19
N ARG A 665 25.94 48.23 -39.43
CA ARG A 665 27.13 48.72 -38.71
C ARG A 665 28.36 47.95 -39.13
#